data_fe5323ad276743d62e376abd00b924d0
#
_entry.id   fe5323ad276743d62e376abd00b924d0
#
_cell.length_a   1.000
_cell.length_b   1.000
_cell.length_c   1.000
_cell.angle_alpha   90.00
_cell.angle_beta   90.00
_cell.angle_gamma   90.00
#
_symmetry.space_group_name_H-M   'P 1'
#
loop_
_entity.id
_entity.type
_entity.pdbx_description
1 polymer ?
#
loop_
_entity_poly.entity_id
_entity_poly.type
_entity_poly.pdbx_seq_one_letter_code
_entity_poly.pdbx_strand_id
1 'polypeptide(L)'
;MSNARKIIEAASPIEFLDGDKVNSALPGFLKRALLGCALVALPGIGMADDLPNPVLFVTQVPVPAGFATIGSAFANHLSSMQAAARGGDLWIRYPNGTQRNLTAEAGYGSTGFQGANAIAVRDPAVDFSGTKAIFSMVVGAPTTQYQYGTWYWQLYEITGFGSGQTPTITRVAGQPADTNNVEPAYASDGSIIFSSDRSRSGERHLYPQLDEYESTPTPSGLWKLNRTSGNVTLLEHAPSGSFHPSVDSFGRIIFTRWDHLQQDQQAEVPATYGTFNWSSEAANASTLPSADVFPEPRNDTTVSYGHRMNEFFPWMVNQDGTGEETLNHIGRHELDSYFSRSLKDDASLVDFSDSVPRTNPNDTRNWLQISEDPTTPGRYVAIDAPEFYTHSAGQIISITATPTTNAGDMAVTYVTPKSTRDFYDTTVPADFSGHYRNPLPLTNGQTIASWVAEPREAENDGTRDNPLPRYKFRLYKLTASGGYLHADATGALTAGAGISKAVTYYDPDVLVTYNGPLWELSPVEVHARAVPATTTQAAVQAPESLALAAAGVDITAFRNFLAQRGLGVFVSRNVTTRDAADKQQPFNLRVAGGGAQTTADGGHIYDIAYMQFMQGDQVRGLGGAADPNPGRRVLAQPMHDAAALQFMPPAPAGAPAGSVRIASDGSMAAIVPAQRALTWQSTTTDGTPVVRERYWITVQPGEVRACASCHGINHTDQANEAVPQNTPQALKDLAIYWRDHYDAVFKSGFE
;
A
#
# COMPACT_ATOMS: atom_id res chain seq x y z
N MET A 1 4.03 16.01 -26.30
CA MET A 1 2.59 15.96 -26.00
C MET A 1 1.70 15.51 -27.16
N SER A 2 2.14 15.32 -28.39
CA SER A 2 1.25 14.91 -29.51
C SER A 2 1.39 13.47 -29.98
N ASN A 3 2.32 12.69 -29.45
CA ASN A 3 2.59 11.31 -29.87
C ASN A 3 2.04 10.22 -28.92
N ALA A 4 1.62 10.57 -27.73
CA ALA A 4 1.06 9.59 -26.79
C ALA A 4 -0.37 9.13 -27.13
N ARG A 5 -1.10 9.89 -27.93
CA ARG A 5 -2.49 9.59 -28.32
C ARG A 5 -2.66 8.46 -29.36
N LYS A 6 -1.59 7.97 -29.96
CA LYS A 6 -1.70 7.02 -31.12
C LYS A 6 -1.50 5.54 -30.77
N ILE A 7 -1.17 5.19 -29.56
CA ILE A 7 -0.85 3.80 -29.18
C ILE A 7 -2.00 3.08 -28.45
N ILE A 8 -3.05 3.78 -28.05
CA ILE A 8 -4.16 3.20 -27.25
C ILE A 8 -5.37 2.74 -28.09
N GLU A 9 -5.39 2.99 -29.41
CA GLU A 9 -6.56 2.66 -30.27
C GLU A 9 -6.63 1.22 -30.82
N ALA A 10 -5.88 0.26 -30.32
CA ALA A 10 -5.87 -1.11 -30.83
C ALA A 10 -6.29 -2.17 -29.82
N ALA A 11 -7.52 -2.07 -29.29
CA ALA A 11 -8.21 -3.22 -28.69
C ALA A 11 -9.69 -3.15 -29.02
N SER A 12 -10.12 -3.90 -30.03
CA SER A 12 -11.51 -4.04 -30.46
C SER A 12 -12.33 -4.90 -29.49
N PRO A 13 -13.64 -4.63 -29.34
CA PRO A 13 -14.52 -5.35 -28.44
C PRO A 13 -15.00 -6.68 -29.01
N ILE A 14 -15.23 -7.64 -28.13
CA ILE A 14 -15.89 -8.92 -28.43
C ILE A 14 -17.40 -8.72 -28.31
N GLU A 15 -18.08 -9.00 -29.41
CA GLU A 15 -19.55 -9.03 -29.52
C GLU A 15 -20.13 -10.20 -28.71
N PHE A 16 -21.19 -9.94 -27.96
CA PHE A 16 -22.12 -10.94 -27.49
C PHE A 16 -23.49 -10.76 -28.17
N LEU A 17 -23.96 -11.90 -28.67
CA LEU A 17 -25.18 -12.08 -29.44
C LEU A 17 -26.46 -11.96 -28.59
N ASP A 18 -27.46 -11.44 -29.25
CA ASP A 18 -28.83 -11.16 -28.88
C ASP A 18 -29.69 -12.42 -28.75
N GLY A 19 -30.69 -12.41 -27.89
CA GLY A 19 -31.62 -13.52 -27.71
C GLY A 19 -32.87 -13.20 -26.91
N ASP A 20 -33.82 -12.68 -27.61
CA ASP A 20 -35.27 -12.94 -27.57
C ASP A 20 -36.23 -12.30 -26.55
N LYS A 21 -37.16 -11.63 -27.22
CA LYS A 21 -38.41 -11.02 -26.76
C LYS A 21 -39.46 -12.06 -26.29
N VAL A 22 -40.28 -11.70 -25.32
CA VAL A 22 -41.71 -12.05 -25.32
C VAL A 22 -42.56 -10.92 -24.70
N ASN A 23 -43.60 -10.54 -25.45
CA ASN A 23 -44.69 -9.63 -25.16
C ASN A 23 -45.73 -10.21 -24.19
N SER A 24 -46.42 -9.37 -23.39
CA SER A 24 -47.91 -9.21 -23.43
C SER A 24 -48.43 -8.35 -22.26
N ALA A 25 -49.00 -7.18 -22.59
CA ALA A 25 -50.43 -6.87 -22.53
C ALA A 25 -51.08 -6.55 -21.15
N LEU A 26 -51.48 -5.32 -21.02
CA LEU A 26 -52.48 -4.66 -20.14
C LEU A 26 -53.89 -5.37 -20.14
N PRO A 27 -54.91 -5.02 -19.28
CA PRO A 27 -55.35 -3.67 -18.89
C PRO A 27 -56.09 -3.48 -17.53
N GLY A 28 -56.23 -2.27 -17.08
CA GLY A 28 -57.57 -1.72 -16.83
C GLY A 28 -58.03 -1.25 -15.43
N PHE A 29 -58.25 0.07 -15.29
CA PHE A 29 -59.30 0.76 -14.54
C PHE A 29 -59.51 0.60 -13.01
N LEU A 30 -59.47 1.68 -12.22
CA LEU A 30 -60.66 2.45 -11.79
C LEU A 30 -60.33 3.73 -10.99
N LYS A 31 -61.25 4.66 -11.14
CA LYS A 31 -61.28 6.06 -10.77
C LYS A 31 -61.56 6.38 -9.28
N ARG A 32 -61.02 7.58 -8.86
CA ARG A 32 -61.62 8.63 -8.01
C ARG A 32 -61.97 8.36 -6.53
N ALA A 33 -61.36 9.16 -5.67
CA ALA A 33 -62.08 10.10 -4.78
C ALA A 33 -61.14 11.19 -4.27
N LEU A 34 -61.48 12.46 -4.54
CA LEU A 34 -60.94 13.66 -3.92
C LEU A 34 -61.50 13.81 -2.50
N LEU A 35 -60.60 13.99 -1.51
CA LEU A 35 -60.97 14.65 -0.26
C LEU A 35 -59.84 15.62 0.08
N GLY A 36 -60.13 16.92 -0.02
CA GLY A 36 -59.20 17.96 0.37
C GLY A 36 -59.00 18.02 1.87
N CYS A 37 -57.76 17.89 2.33
CA CYS A 37 -57.34 18.37 3.63
C CYS A 37 -56.30 19.46 3.40
N ALA A 38 -56.57 20.64 3.88
CA ALA A 38 -55.61 21.73 3.95
C ALA A 38 -54.47 21.31 4.88
N LEU A 39 -53.28 21.01 4.31
CA LEU A 39 -52.06 20.85 5.08
C LEU A 39 -51.56 22.25 5.42
N VAL A 40 -51.63 22.59 6.73
CA VAL A 40 -50.82 23.65 7.32
C VAL A 40 -49.36 23.18 7.19
N ALA A 41 -48.59 23.88 6.38
CA ALA A 41 -47.17 23.68 6.30
C ALA A 41 -46.54 24.09 7.64
N LEU A 42 -46.31 23.13 8.51
CA LEU A 42 -45.35 23.29 9.60
C LEU A 42 -43.96 23.43 8.96
N PRO A 43 -43.12 24.38 9.40
CA PRO A 43 -41.75 24.42 8.94
C PRO A 43 -41.10 23.07 9.29
N GLY A 44 -40.61 22.38 8.27
CA GLY A 44 -39.93 21.11 8.44
C GLY A 44 -38.81 21.30 9.46
N ILE A 45 -38.94 20.67 10.62
CA ILE A 45 -37.81 20.37 11.48
C ILE A 45 -36.95 19.46 10.61
N GLY A 46 -35.90 20.00 10.03
CA GLY A 46 -34.87 19.21 9.41
C GLY A 46 -34.42 18.18 10.43
N MET A 47 -34.66 16.91 10.18
CA MET A 47 -34.08 15.86 10.98
C MET A 47 -32.57 16.08 10.91
N ALA A 48 -31.96 16.42 12.02
CA ALA A 48 -30.52 16.50 12.13
C ALA A 48 -29.98 15.14 11.66
N ASP A 49 -29.04 15.16 10.71
CA ASP A 49 -28.30 13.95 10.34
C ASP A 49 -27.59 13.46 11.60
N ASP A 50 -28.10 12.41 12.20
CA ASP A 50 -27.58 11.87 13.45
C ASP A 50 -26.27 11.11 13.22
N LEU A 51 -25.18 11.83 12.99
CA LEU A 51 -23.86 11.24 13.17
C LEU A 51 -23.70 10.90 14.66
N PRO A 52 -23.14 9.71 14.98
CA PRO A 52 -23.00 9.30 16.38
C PRO A 52 -21.99 10.18 17.14
N ASN A 53 -20.97 10.66 16.45
CA ASN A 53 -19.88 11.46 16.98
C ASN A 53 -19.48 12.58 15.99
N PRO A 54 -18.71 13.59 16.44
CA PRO A 54 -18.13 14.55 15.49
C PRO A 54 -17.22 13.86 14.47
N VAL A 55 -17.12 14.45 13.28
CA VAL A 55 -16.25 13.97 12.20
C VAL A 55 -15.27 15.09 11.83
N LEU A 56 -13.97 14.81 11.96
CA LEU A 56 -12.91 15.61 11.36
C LEU A 56 -12.83 15.28 9.87
N PHE A 57 -12.55 16.25 9.04
CA PHE A 57 -12.29 16.06 7.61
C PHE A 57 -11.41 17.20 7.06
N VAL A 58 -10.83 16.99 5.90
CA VAL A 58 -10.04 18.04 5.25
C VAL A 58 -10.76 18.57 4.05
N THR A 59 -10.49 19.83 3.72
CA THR A 59 -10.83 20.40 2.41
C THR A 59 -9.56 20.56 1.58
N GLN A 60 -9.68 20.38 0.28
CA GLN A 60 -8.57 20.49 -0.66
C GLN A 60 -9.01 21.29 -1.89
N VAL A 61 -8.15 22.17 -2.38
CA VAL A 61 -8.32 22.76 -3.71
C VAL A 61 -8.20 21.61 -4.72
N PRO A 62 -9.19 21.42 -5.62
CA PRO A 62 -9.18 20.29 -6.52
C PRO A 62 -7.92 20.22 -7.38
N VAL A 63 -7.37 19.03 -7.54
CA VAL A 63 -6.36 18.73 -8.55
C VAL A 63 -7.09 18.54 -9.88
N PRO A 64 -6.71 19.26 -10.95
CA PRO A 64 -7.54 19.35 -12.15
C PRO A 64 -7.51 18.15 -13.07
N ALA A 65 -6.60 17.18 -12.87
CA ALA A 65 -6.52 15.97 -13.68
C ALA A 65 -6.08 14.77 -12.85
N GLY A 66 -6.66 13.61 -13.13
CA GLY A 66 -6.40 12.37 -12.38
C GLY A 66 -5.38 11.43 -13.02
N PHE A 67 -4.59 11.92 -13.98
CA PHE A 67 -3.66 11.06 -14.71
C PHE A 67 -2.57 10.46 -13.81
N ALA A 68 -2.01 11.24 -12.91
CA ALA A 68 -0.99 10.77 -11.98
C ALA A 68 -1.59 10.58 -10.59
N THR A 69 -2.41 9.56 -10.39
CA THR A 69 -3.13 9.32 -9.13
C THR A 69 -2.21 9.20 -7.93
N ILE A 70 -1.12 8.47 -8.06
CA ILE A 70 -0.11 8.34 -7.00
C ILE A 70 0.47 9.70 -6.66
N GLY A 71 0.76 10.49 -7.70
CA GLY A 71 1.26 11.85 -7.55
C GLY A 71 0.20 12.89 -7.19
N SER A 72 -1.09 12.61 -7.37
CA SER A 72 -2.12 13.65 -7.26
C SER A 72 -2.92 13.62 -5.96
N ALA A 73 -3.40 12.49 -5.51
CA ALA A 73 -4.37 12.50 -4.43
C ALA A 73 -4.22 11.40 -3.37
N PHE A 74 -3.86 10.18 -3.73
CA PHE A 74 -3.74 9.09 -2.77
C PHE A 74 -2.35 9.05 -2.13
N ALA A 75 -1.37 8.63 -2.87
CA ALA A 75 0.01 8.48 -2.40
C ALA A 75 0.85 9.75 -2.64
N ASN A 76 0.20 10.87 -2.88
CA ASN A 76 0.87 12.11 -3.20
C ASN A 76 1.57 12.71 -1.98
N HIS A 77 2.88 12.61 -1.97
CA HIS A 77 3.76 13.29 -1.02
C HIS A 77 4.30 14.61 -1.58
N LEU A 78 3.99 14.92 -2.84
CA LEU A 78 4.47 16.13 -3.49
C LEU A 78 3.83 17.37 -2.87
N SER A 79 4.64 18.36 -2.60
CA SER A 79 4.20 19.62 -2.00
C SER A 79 4.16 20.78 -3.00
N SER A 80 4.37 20.51 -4.28
CA SER A 80 4.25 21.50 -5.36
C SER A 80 2.82 22.04 -5.45
N MET A 81 2.66 23.20 -6.06
CA MET A 81 1.35 23.82 -6.22
C MET A 81 0.45 23.02 -7.17
N GLN A 82 1.02 22.25 -8.12
CA GLN A 82 0.29 21.38 -9.02
C GLN A 82 -0.27 20.15 -8.31
N ALA A 83 0.51 19.56 -7.41
CA ALA A 83 0.12 18.35 -6.70
C ALA A 83 -0.77 18.64 -5.48
N ALA A 84 -0.53 19.75 -4.80
CA ALA A 84 -1.24 20.14 -3.58
C ALA A 84 -1.36 21.67 -3.50
N ALA A 85 -2.25 22.25 -4.29
CA ALA A 85 -2.54 23.68 -4.23
C ALA A 85 -2.96 24.08 -2.81
N ARG A 86 -2.48 25.25 -2.37
CA ARG A 86 -2.79 25.78 -1.02
C ARG A 86 -4.20 26.35 -1.01
N GLY A 87 -4.80 26.38 0.18
CA GLY A 87 -6.16 26.89 0.40
C GLY A 87 -7.10 25.90 1.06
N GLY A 88 -6.67 24.65 1.22
CA GLY A 88 -7.38 23.64 2.00
C GLY A 88 -7.19 23.80 3.51
N ASP A 89 -8.12 23.27 4.30
CA ASP A 89 -8.23 23.46 5.75
C ASP A 89 -8.64 22.16 6.45
N LEU A 90 -8.38 22.05 7.76
CA LEU A 90 -8.94 21.03 8.65
C LEU A 90 -10.26 21.52 9.23
N TRP A 91 -11.30 20.72 9.05
CA TRP A 91 -12.66 21.01 9.52
C TRP A 91 -13.16 19.96 10.49
N ILE A 92 -14.14 20.34 11.31
CA ILE A 92 -14.94 19.43 12.11
C ILE A 92 -16.42 19.67 11.88
N ARG A 93 -17.19 18.58 11.75
CA ARG A 93 -18.67 18.60 11.75
C ARG A 93 -19.17 17.88 12.97
N TYR A 94 -19.99 18.54 13.77
CA TYR A 94 -20.63 17.95 14.95
C TYR A 94 -21.94 17.22 14.58
N PRO A 95 -22.44 16.32 15.45
CA PRO A 95 -23.69 15.60 15.21
C PRO A 95 -24.90 16.52 14.94
N ASN A 96 -24.95 17.69 15.54
CA ASN A 96 -26.01 18.69 15.31
C ASN A 96 -25.91 19.45 13.97
N GLY A 97 -24.97 19.07 13.10
CA GLY A 97 -24.75 19.69 11.78
C GLY A 97 -23.86 20.94 11.80
N THR A 98 -23.49 21.48 12.95
CA THR A 98 -22.59 22.65 13.01
C THR A 98 -21.19 22.26 12.56
N GLN A 99 -20.50 23.20 11.91
CA GLN A 99 -19.16 23.01 11.35
C GLN A 99 -18.22 24.12 11.80
N ARG A 100 -16.93 23.77 11.95
CA ARG A 100 -15.88 24.74 12.28
C ARG A 100 -14.66 24.51 11.43
N ASN A 101 -14.01 25.58 11.00
CA ASN A 101 -12.70 25.56 10.35
C ASN A 101 -11.62 25.65 11.43
N LEU A 102 -11.05 24.51 11.82
CA LEU A 102 -10.14 24.41 12.96
C LEU A 102 -8.78 25.06 12.66
N THR A 103 -8.28 24.98 11.43
CA THR A 103 -7.01 25.61 11.04
C THR A 103 -7.13 27.11 11.03
N ALA A 104 -8.21 27.66 10.47
CA ALA A 104 -8.46 29.10 10.48
C ALA A 104 -8.63 29.65 11.92
N GLU A 105 -9.36 28.96 12.77
CA GLU A 105 -9.54 29.34 14.19
C GLU A 105 -8.23 29.28 14.98
N ALA A 106 -7.31 28.38 14.59
CA ALA A 106 -5.96 28.30 15.17
C ALA A 106 -4.95 29.30 14.55
N GLY A 107 -5.40 30.14 13.60
CA GLY A 107 -4.57 31.19 12.98
C GLY A 107 -3.72 30.72 11.80
N TYR A 108 -4.05 29.57 11.19
CA TYR A 108 -3.38 29.05 9.99
C TYR A 108 -4.18 29.34 8.71
N GLY A 109 -3.45 29.36 7.58
CA GLY A 109 -4.04 29.54 6.26
C GLY A 109 -4.19 30.99 5.84
N SER A 110 -4.59 31.16 4.57
CA SER A 110 -4.77 32.48 3.95
C SER A 110 -6.09 32.54 3.18
N THR A 111 -6.64 33.72 3.05
CA THR A 111 -7.80 34.00 2.16
C THR A 111 -7.29 34.70 0.90
N GLY A 112 -7.93 34.41 -0.25
CA GLY A 112 -7.53 34.97 -1.53
C GLY A 112 -6.17 34.47 -2.00
N PHE A 113 -5.18 35.34 -2.04
CA PHE A 113 -3.82 34.98 -2.49
C PHE A 113 -3.12 34.03 -1.50
N GLN A 114 -2.64 32.91 -2.02
CA GLN A 114 -1.96 31.86 -1.27
C GLN A 114 -0.45 32.05 -1.37
N GLY A 115 0.15 32.66 -0.33
CA GLY A 115 1.57 32.97 -0.23
C GLY A 115 2.25 32.25 0.96
N ALA A 116 3.18 32.92 1.61
CA ALA A 116 4.06 32.35 2.63
C ALA A 116 3.33 31.67 3.83
N ASN A 117 2.13 32.11 4.17
CA ASN A 117 1.33 31.56 5.27
C ASN A 117 0.20 30.63 4.81
N ALA A 118 0.12 30.35 3.51
CA ALA A 118 -0.88 29.44 2.97
C ALA A 118 -0.61 28.00 3.39
N ILE A 119 -1.65 27.22 3.49
CA ILE A 119 -1.57 25.82 3.89
C ILE A 119 -2.30 24.89 2.92
N ALA A 120 -1.87 23.63 2.91
CA ALA A 120 -2.72 22.49 2.55
C ALA A 120 -2.66 21.47 3.69
N VAL A 121 -3.74 20.70 3.87
CA VAL A 121 -3.91 19.77 4.98
C VAL A 121 -4.39 18.44 4.43
N ARG A 122 -3.91 17.30 5.02
CA ARG A 122 -4.35 15.95 4.64
C ARG A 122 -4.27 14.97 5.81
N ASP A 123 -4.97 13.86 5.67
CA ASP A 123 -4.88 12.63 6.44
C ASP A 123 -4.93 12.81 7.96
N PRO A 124 -6.03 13.33 8.51
CA PRO A 124 -6.20 13.41 9.95
C PRO A 124 -6.39 12.02 10.57
N ALA A 125 -5.82 11.80 11.75
CA ALA A 125 -6.05 10.61 12.57
C ALA A 125 -6.33 11.03 14.02
N VAL A 126 -7.36 10.46 14.61
CA VAL A 126 -7.76 10.74 16.00
C VAL A 126 -7.06 9.77 16.94
N ASP A 127 -6.57 10.27 18.07
CA ASP A 127 -5.95 9.44 19.09
C ASP A 127 -6.97 8.52 19.80
N PHE A 128 -6.46 7.56 20.56
CA PHE A 128 -7.34 6.59 21.24
C PHE A 128 -8.22 7.21 22.31
N SER A 129 -7.86 8.37 22.85
CA SER A 129 -8.71 9.10 23.81
C SER A 129 -9.85 9.89 23.18
N GLY A 130 -9.78 10.14 21.85
CA GLY A 130 -10.73 11.01 21.16
C GLY A 130 -10.58 12.50 21.47
N THR A 131 -9.49 12.92 22.14
CA THR A 131 -9.32 14.30 22.62
C THR A 131 -8.30 15.11 21.81
N LYS A 132 -7.53 14.48 20.99
CA LYS A 132 -6.55 15.08 20.09
C LYS A 132 -6.50 14.33 18.75
N ALA A 133 -5.99 15.00 17.75
CA ALA A 133 -5.77 14.41 16.43
C ALA A 133 -4.42 14.85 15.87
N ILE A 134 -3.88 14.05 14.97
CA ILE A 134 -2.68 14.33 14.20
C ILE A 134 -3.03 14.39 12.73
N PHE A 135 -2.32 15.22 11.96
CA PHE A 135 -2.55 15.38 10.52
C PHE A 135 -1.29 15.89 9.84
N SER A 136 -1.23 15.80 8.53
CA SER A 136 -0.15 16.37 7.73
C SER A 136 -0.54 17.76 7.22
N MET A 137 0.37 18.70 7.33
CA MET A 137 0.19 20.06 6.83
C MET A 137 1.47 20.56 6.17
N VAL A 138 1.33 21.16 5.01
CA VAL A 138 2.38 21.94 4.37
C VAL A 138 2.08 23.43 4.53
N VAL A 139 3.09 24.23 4.89
CA VAL A 139 2.96 25.67 5.08
C VAL A 139 3.86 26.38 4.09
N GLY A 140 3.31 27.35 3.39
CA GLY A 140 4.01 28.18 2.41
C GLY A 140 3.67 27.83 0.97
N ALA A 141 3.77 28.86 0.13
CA ALA A 141 3.57 28.83 -1.31
C ALA A 141 4.40 29.95 -1.96
N PRO A 142 4.61 29.93 -3.29
CA PRO A 142 5.26 31.04 -3.99
C PRO A 142 4.55 32.37 -3.74
N THR A 143 5.31 33.40 -3.42
CA THR A 143 4.80 34.77 -3.22
C THR A 143 4.93 35.64 -4.47
N THR A 144 5.75 35.20 -5.43
CA THR A 144 5.96 35.86 -6.72
C THR A 144 6.04 34.82 -7.83
N GLN A 145 5.74 35.25 -9.05
CA GLN A 145 5.89 34.42 -10.26
C GLN A 145 7.35 33.96 -10.40
N TYR A 146 7.51 32.71 -10.87
CA TYR A 146 8.80 32.00 -11.01
C TYR A 146 9.58 31.80 -9.70
N GLN A 147 8.93 31.89 -8.57
CA GLN A 147 9.54 31.50 -7.32
C GLN A 147 9.50 29.99 -7.17
N TYR A 148 10.65 29.35 -7.29
CA TYR A 148 10.84 27.94 -7.03
C TYR A 148 11.29 27.78 -5.58
N GLY A 149 10.43 27.21 -4.76
CA GLY A 149 10.72 26.90 -3.36
C GLY A 149 10.44 25.44 -3.07
N THR A 150 11.14 24.90 -2.08
CA THR A 150 10.85 23.56 -1.56
C THR A 150 10.07 23.70 -0.26
N TRP A 151 8.91 23.08 -0.22
CA TRP A 151 8.08 22.95 0.97
C TRP A 151 7.94 21.47 1.28
N TYR A 152 7.81 21.15 2.57
CA TYR A 152 7.66 19.76 3.01
C TYR A 152 6.37 19.59 3.79
N TRP A 153 5.67 18.48 3.55
CA TRP A 153 4.61 18.01 4.43
C TRP A 153 5.20 17.67 5.78
N GLN A 154 4.59 18.20 6.84
CA GLN A 154 5.02 17.96 8.20
C GLN A 154 3.83 17.56 9.06
N LEU A 155 4.10 16.85 10.15
CA LEU A 155 3.08 16.37 11.08
C LEU A 155 2.75 17.45 12.11
N TYR A 156 1.46 17.66 12.33
CA TYR A 156 0.91 18.58 13.31
C TYR A 156 -0.12 17.87 14.19
N GLU A 157 -0.16 18.20 15.46
CA GLU A 157 -1.16 17.72 16.42
C GLU A 157 -2.11 18.85 16.79
N ILE A 158 -3.40 18.54 16.87
CA ILE A 158 -4.44 19.48 17.27
C ILE A 158 -5.15 18.99 18.54
N THR A 159 -5.44 19.93 19.44
CA THR A 159 -6.29 19.75 20.62
C THR A 159 -7.34 20.86 20.69
N GLY A 160 -8.31 20.77 21.60
CA GLY A 160 -9.30 21.81 21.78
C GLY A 160 -10.33 21.94 20.65
N PHE A 161 -10.62 20.87 19.95
CA PHE A 161 -11.62 20.84 18.88
C PHE A 161 -13.01 20.41 19.32
N GLY A 162 -13.24 20.19 20.61
CA GLY A 162 -14.59 20.00 21.17
C GLY A 162 -15.46 21.25 20.97
N SER A 163 -16.78 21.07 21.03
CA SER A 163 -17.71 22.19 20.90
C SER A 163 -17.44 23.27 21.98
N GLY A 164 -17.26 24.50 21.54
CA GLY A 164 -16.95 25.65 22.41
C GLY A 164 -15.51 25.73 22.90
N GLN A 165 -14.62 24.80 22.53
CA GLN A 165 -13.20 24.86 22.85
C GLN A 165 -12.44 25.66 21.78
N THR A 166 -11.26 26.19 22.14
CA THR A 166 -10.36 26.87 21.22
C THR A 166 -9.32 25.88 20.69
N PRO A 167 -9.22 25.69 19.36
CA PRO A 167 -8.25 24.76 18.80
C PRO A 167 -6.81 25.28 18.96
N THR A 168 -5.92 24.38 19.31
CA THR A 168 -4.48 24.64 19.36
C THR A 168 -3.76 23.62 18.46
N ILE A 169 -2.99 24.11 17.51
CA ILE A 169 -2.22 23.31 16.56
C ILE A 169 -0.73 23.46 16.88
N THR A 170 -0.04 22.34 17.03
CA THR A 170 1.39 22.31 17.34
C THR A 170 2.11 21.38 16.39
N ARG A 171 3.24 21.83 15.81
CA ARG A 171 4.09 20.96 14.99
C ARG A 171 4.70 19.86 15.86
N VAL A 172 4.66 18.62 15.40
CA VAL A 172 5.25 17.48 16.11
C VAL A 172 6.76 17.63 16.17
N ALA A 173 7.33 17.52 17.37
CA ALA A 173 8.76 17.58 17.58
C ALA A 173 9.45 16.27 17.17
N GLY A 174 10.73 16.36 16.78
CA GLY A 174 11.56 15.18 16.48
C GLY A 174 11.36 14.57 15.08
N GLN A 175 10.37 15.03 14.31
CA GLN A 175 10.20 14.57 12.95
C GLN A 175 11.27 15.12 12.01
N PRO A 176 11.66 14.40 10.95
CA PRO A 176 12.54 14.94 9.90
C PRO A 176 11.96 16.21 9.28
N ALA A 177 12.77 17.25 9.14
CA ALA A 177 12.29 18.57 8.71
C ALA A 177 12.42 18.82 7.20
N ASP A 178 13.31 18.07 6.56
CA ASP A 178 13.74 18.20 5.16
C ASP A 178 13.21 17.07 4.26
N THR A 179 12.21 16.37 4.74
CA THR A 179 11.49 15.29 4.02
C THR A 179 9.99 15.45 4.20
N ASN A 180 9.23 14.88 3.30
CA ASN A 180 7.79 14.84 3.42
C ASN A 180 7.38 13.76 4.42
N ASN A 181 6.51 14.12 5.36
CA ASN A 181 5.94 13.23 6.36
C ASN A 181 4.41 13.31 6.22
N VAL A 182 3.79 12.22 5.81
CA VAL A 182 2.38 12.16 5.46
C VAL A 182 1.68 10.98 6.13
N GLU A 183 0.35 10.99 6.13
CA GLU A 183 -0.49 9.87 6.56
C GLU A 183 -0.18 9.37 7.99
N PRO A 184 -0.20 10.25 9.00
CA PRO A 184 0.14 9.85 10.35
C PRO A 184 -0.94 9.02 11.02
N ALA A 185 -0.51 8.09 11.88
CA ALA A 185 -1.35 7.33 12.81
C ALA A 185 -0.71 7.27 14.21
N TYR A 186 -1.54 7.11 15.24
CA TYR A 186 -1.06 6.87 16.59
C TYR A 186 -0.79 5.38 16.82
N ALA A 187 0.40 5.05 17.29
CA ALA A 187 0.73 3.73 17.80
C ALA A 187 0.18 3.52 19.22
N SER A 188 0.03 2.26 19.63
CA SER A 188 -0.49 1.90 20.97
C SER A 188 0.40 2.39 22.12
N ASP A 189 1.69 2.57 21.88
CA ASP A 189 2.67 3.09 22.86
C ASP A 189 2.75 4.64 22.87
N GLY A 190 1.90 5.32 22.10
CA GLY A 190 1.89 6.77 21.95
C GLY A 190 2.92 7.33 20.98
N SER A 191 3.70 6.48 20.31
CA SER A 191 4.52 6.85 19.16
C SER A 191 3.64 7.25 17.96
N ILE A 192 4.26 7.86 16.94
CA ILE A 192 3.58 8.21 15.70
C ILE A 192 4.14 7.35 14.57
N ILE A 193 3.25 6.73 13.80
CA ILE A 193 3.54 6.01 12.57
C ILE A 193 3.20 6.94 11.42
N PHE A 194 4.01 6.97 10.37
CA PHE A 194 3.78 7.83 9.21
C PHE A 194 4.54 7.33 7.98
N SER A 195 4.08 7.70 6.80
CA SER A 195 4.81 7.51 5.55
C SER A 195 5.77 8.68 5.31
N SER A 196 6.96 8.41 4.78
CA SER A 196 7.95 9.45 4.50
C SER A 196 8.82 9.10 3.29
N ASP A 197 9.19 10.10 2.51
CA ASP A 197 10.18 10.03 1.44
C ASP A 197 11.62 10.14 1.96
N ARG A 198 11.81 9.98 3.26
CA ARG A 198 13.11 9.90 3.90
C ARG A 198 13.86 8.68 3.40
N SER A 199 15.11 8.86 2.98
CA SER A 199 15.98 7.75 2.61
C SER A 199 16.32 6.86 3.82
N ARG A 200 16.50 5.56 3.58
CA ARG A 200 16.78 4.56 4.62
C ARG A 200 18.02 4.89 5.45
N SER A 201 19.11 5.27 4.80
CA SER A 201 20.40 5.54 5.43
C SER A 201 20.88 6.97 5.29
N GLY A 202 20.03 7.90 4.80
CA GLY A 202 20.44 9.26 4.44
C GLY A 202 21.03 9.38 3.03
N GLU A 203 21.21 8.29 2.32
CA GLU A 203 21.79 8.27 0.98
C GLU A 203 20.72 8.51 -0.08
N ARG A 204 20.89 9.56 -0.88
CA ARG A 204 19.88 10.01 -1.86
C ARG A 204 19.55 8.95 -2.92
N HIS A 205 20.49 8.08 -3.23
CA HIS A 205 20.26 7.02 -4.22
C HIS A 205 19.42 5.85 -3.69
N LEU A 206 19.14 5.80 -2.42
CA LEU A 206 18.24 4.82 -1.82
C LEU A 206 16.81 5.34 -1.68
N TYR A 207 16.50 6.44 -2.34
CA TYR A 207 15.13 6.92 -2.42
C TYR A 207 14.22 5.93 -3.14
N PRO A 208 12.94 5.98 -2.84
CA PRO A 208 11.95 5.11 -3.45
C PRO A 208 11.94 5.26 -4.95
N GLN A 209 11.41 4.24 -5.58
CA GLN A 209 11.13 4.27 -6.99
C GLN A 209 10.18 5.41 -7.32
N LEU A 210 10.45 6.08 -8.43
CA LEU A 210 9.51 7.02 -9.00
C LEU A 210 8.42 6.25 -9.77
N ASP A 211 7.21 6.78 -9.75
CA ASP A 211 6.25 6.51 -10.80
C ASP A 211 6.84 6.89 -12.15
N GLU A 212 6.49 6.17 -13.22
CA GLU A 212 7.02 6.40 -14.58
C GLU A 212 6.89 7.84 -15.06
N TYR A 213 5.88 8.53 -14.58
CA TYR A 213 5.47 9.85 -15.06
C TYR A 213 5.87 10.97 -14.11
N GLU A 214 6.50 10.63 -13.00
CA GLU A 214 6.86 11.61 -12.00
C GLU A 214 8.34 11.98 -12.03
N SER A 215 8.64 13.22 -11.63
CA SER A 215 10.01 13.73 -11.55
C SER A 215 10.59 13.70 -10.14
N THR A 216 9.80 13.33 -9.14
CA THR A 216 10.19 13.31 -7.73
C THR A 216 9.79 11.98 -7.08
N PRO A 217 10.55 11.49 -6.08
CA PRO A 217 10.26 10.22 -5.43
C PRO A 217 8.91 10.23 -4.70
N THR A 218 8.26 9.07 -4.68
CA THR A 218 7.11 8.78 -3.81
C THR A 218 7.57 8.39 -2.40
N PRO A 219 6.73 8.42 -1.35
CA PRO A 219 7.07 7.90 -0.04
C PRO A 219 7.51 6.44 -0.10
N SER A 220 8.61 6.12 0.58
CA SER A 220 9.27 4.82 0.41
C SER A 220 8.91 3.78 1.46
N GLY A 221 8.33 4.17 2.56
CA GLY A 221 8.08 3.22 3.61
C GLY A 221 7.46 3.85 4.85
N LEU A 222 7.18 2.98 5.82
CA LEU A 222 6.59 3.38 7.09
C LEU A 222 7.69 3.62 8.12
N TRP A 223 7.55 4.73 8.83
CA TRP A 223 8.44 5.15 9.89
C TRP A 223 7.68 5.30 11.20
N LYS A 224 8.37 5.09 12.31
CA LYS A 224 7.85 5.30 13.66
C LYS A 224 8.69 6.32 14.39
N LEU A 225 8.06 7.41 14.84
CA LEU A 225 8.66 8.42 15.72
C LEU A 225 8.30 8.12 17.17
N ASN A 226 9.28 7.76 17.97
CA ASN A 226 9.12 7.69 19.42
C ASN A 226 9.15 9.11 20.00
N ARG A 227 8.03 9.55 20.54
CA ARG A 227 7.87 10.94 21.03
C ARG A 227 8.70 11.26 22.26
N THR A 228 9.10 10.26 23.03
CA THR A 228 9.89 10.44 24.26
C THR A 228 11.38 10.58 23.95
N SER A 229 11.91 9.70 23.11
CA SER A 229 13.33 9.71 22.76
C SER A 229 13.65 10.60 21.55
N GLY A 230 12.66 10.91 20.69
CA GLY A 230 12.85 11.56 19.40
C GLY A 230 13.41 10.64 18.32
N ASN A 231 13.58 9.33 18.61
CA ASN A 231 14.11 8.39 17.64
C ASN A 231 13.08 8.11 16.54
N VAL A 232 13.55 8.14 15.30
CA VAL A 232 12.78 7.73 14.11
C VAL A 232 13.34 6.41 13.60
N THR A 233 12.52 5.38 13.59
CA THR A 233 12.88 4.03 13.16
C THR A 233 12.07 3.61 11.94
N LEU A 234 12.73 2.90 11.00
CA LEU A 234 12.09 2.31 9.84
C LEU A 234 11.34 1.06 10.25
N LEU A 235 10.04 1.00 9.98
CA LEU A 235 9.21 -0.18 10.23
C LEU A 235 9.24 -1.14 9.03
N GLU A 236 9.21 -0.58 7.83
CA GLU A 236 9.10 -1.35 6.60
C GLU A 236 9.74 -0.55 5.45
N HIS A 237 10.44 -1.22 4.56
CA HIS A 237 11.08 -0.63 3.38
C HIS A 237 10.49 -1.24 2.10
N ALA A 238 9.43 -0.63 1.59
CA ALA A 238 8.90 -0.97 0.29
C ALA A 238 9.67 -0.24 -0.82
N PRO A 239 10.08 -0.91 -1.87
CA PRO A 239 10.75 -0.25 -2.99
C PRO A 239 9.90 0.78 -3.71
N SER A 240 8.58 0.60 -3.75
CA SER A 240 7.67 1.51 -4.46
C SER A 240 6.87 2.41 -3.54
N GLY A 241 6.52 1.99 -2.33
CA GLY A 241 5.90 2.83 -1.32
C GLY A 241 4.84 2.12 -0.48
N SER A 242 4.59 2.69 0.72
CA SER A 242 3.59 2.21 1.66
C SER A 242 2.78 3.37 2.19
N PHE A 243 1.46 3.23 2.21
CA PHE A 243 0.53 4.35 2.30
C PHE A 243 -0.61 4.05 3.27
N HIS A 244 -1.12 5.12 3.88
CA HIS A 244 -2.32 5.12 4.69
C HIS A 244 -2.30 4.11 5.85
N PRO A 245 -1.26 4.14 6.71
CA PRO A 245 -1.17 3.23 7.83
C PRO A 245 -2.23 3.53 8.88
N SER A 246 -2.80 2.49 9.47
CA SER A 246 -3.70 2.58 10.61
C SER A 246 -3.41 1.43 11.60
N VAL A 247 -3.67 1.66 12.89
CA VAL A 247 -3.55 0.60 13.89
C VAL A 247 -4.93 0.01 14.13
N ASP A 248 -5.08 -1.27 13.82
CA ASP A 248 -6.33 -2.00 13.98
C ASP A 248 -6.61 -2.37 15.43
N SER A 249 -7.78 -2.92 15.69
CA SER A 249 -8.20 -3.35 17.02
C SER A 249 -7.37 -4.48 17.63
N PHE A 250 -6.56 -5.18 16.82
CA PHE A 250 -5.63 -6.22 17.24
C PHE A 250 -4.21 -5.70 17.49
N GLY A 251 -3.96 -4.42 17.18
CA GLY A 251 -2.66 -3.77 17.34
C GLY A 251 -1.73 -3.95 16.15
N ARG A 252 -2.19 -4.51 15.01
CA ARG A 252 -1.42 -4.56 13.77
C ARG A 252 -1.46 -3.20 13.09
N ILE A 253 -0.40 -2.84 12.40
CA ILE A 253 -0.42 -1.74 11.44
C ILE A 253 -0.92 -2.30 10.12
N ILE A 254 -2.08 -1.83 9.66
CA ILE A 254 -2.65 -2.17 8.36
C ILE A 254 -2.41 -1.00 7.42
N PHE A 255 -1.98 -1.28 6.20
CA PHE A 255 -1.64 -0.24 5.23
C PHE A 255 -1.82 -0.74 3.79
N THR A 256 -1.86 0.17 2.85
CA THR A 256 -1.76 -0.13 1.43
C THR A 256 -0.31 -0.10 1.02
N ARG A 257 0.15 -1.15 0.34
CA ARG A 257 1.47 -1.17 -0.25
C ARG A 257 1.38 -1.22 -1.76
N TRP A 258 2.23 -0.42 -2.40
CA TRP A 258 2.45 -0.46 -3.83
C TRP A 258 3.61 -1.40 -4.14
N ASP A 259 3.32 -2.50 -4.80
CA ASP A 259 4.30 -3.43 -5.32
C ASP A 259 4.41 -3.23 -6.83
N HIS A 260 5.55 -2.70 -7.26
CA HIS A 260 5.83 -2.36 -8.65
C HIS A 260 7.10 -3.09 -9.10
N LEU A 261 6.93 -4.21 -9.80
CA LEU A 261 8.00 -5.07 -10.29
C LEU A 261 7.92 -5.15 -11.80
N GLN A 262 8.22 -4.07 -12.49
CA GLN A 262 8.26 -4.06 -13.94
C GLN A 262 9.31 -3.09 -14.44
N GLN A 263 9.72 -3.27 -15.70
CA GLN A 263 10.32 -2.21 -16.45
C GLN A 263 9.23 -1.18 -16.74
N ASP A 264 9.50 0.07 -16.40
CA ASP A 264 8.69 1.18 -16.85
C ASP A 264 8.84 1.38 -18.39
N GLN A 265 8.05 2.26 -18.97
CA GLN A 265 8.12 2.54 -20.41
C GLN A 265 9.51 2.98 -20.86
N GLN A 266 10.28 3.65 -20.02
CA GLN A 266 11.63 4.11 -20.35
C GLN A 266 12.63 2.96 -20.36
N ALA A 267 12.40 1.95 -19.54
CA ALA A 267 13.22 0.75 -19.48
C ALA A 267 12.86 -0.28 -20.56
N GLU A 268 11.72 -0.14 -21.24
CA GLU A 268 11.36 -0.95 -22.40
C GLU A 268 12.31 -0.72 -23.58
N VAL A 269 13.08 0.37 -23.58
CA VAL A 269 14.10 0.65 -24.60
C VAL A 269 15.48 0.83 -23.92
N PRO A 270 16.10 -0.24 -23.43
CA PRO A 270 17.34 -0.17 -22.65
C PRO A 270 18.50 0.51 -23.40
N ALA A 271 18.51 0.40 -24.73
CA ALA A 271 19.53 1.04 -25.59
C ALA A 271 19.44 2.57 -25.57
N THR A 272 18.26 3.14 -25.25
CA THR A 272 18.03 4.60 -25.23
C THR A 272 18.17 5.17 -23.85
N TYR A 273 17.60 4.51 -22.83
CA TYR A 273 17.52 5.05 -21.48
C TYR A 273 18.48 4.37 -20.50
N GLY A 274 18.91 3.16 -20.81
CA GLY A 274 19.81 2.38 -19.97
C GLY A 274 19.18 1.95 -18.65
N THR A 275 19.78 0.93 -18.07
CA THR A 275 19.54 0.55 -16.68
C THR A 275 20.85 0.70 -15.94
N PHE A 276 20.83 1.49 -14.89
CA PHE A 276 22.01 1.73 -14.11
C PHE A 276 21.86 1.11 -12.74
N ASN A 277 22.87 0.36 -12.36
CA ASN A 277 23.04 -0.05 -10.99
C ASN A 277 24.32 0.59 -10.43
N TRP A 278 24.49 0.50 -9.13
CA TRP A 278 25.58 1.15 -8.42
C TRP A 278 26.46 0.10 -7.73
N SER A 279 27.75 0.36 -7.70
CA SER A 279 28.73 -0.55 -7.11
C SER A 279 28.58 -0.69 -5.58
N SER A 280 27.93 0.27 -4.92
CA SER A 280 27.66 0.28 -3.48
C SER A 280 26.56 1.28 -3.15
N GLU A 281 26.15 1.32 -1.90
CA GLU A 281 25.18 2.29 -1.38
C GLU A 281 25.76 3.69 -1.12
N ALA A 282 27.07 3.87 -1.23
CA ALA A 282 27.70 5.16 -0.99
C ALA A 282 27.23 6.21 -2.00
N ALA A 283 27.07 7.46 -1.56
CA ALA A 283 26.62 8.57 -2.41
C ALA A 283 27.53 8.82 -3.63
N ASN A 284 28.80 8.45 -3.53
CA ASN A 284 29.79 8.56 -4.61
C ASN A 284 30.05 7.25 -5.36
N ALA A 285 29.19 6.24 -5.19
CA ALA A 285 29.35 4.97 -5.88
C ALA A 285 29.34 5.14 -7.41
N SER A 286 30.14 4.34 -8.08
CA SER A 286 30.15 4.28 -9.55
C SER A 286 28.99 3.48 -10.10
N THR A 287 28.52 3.83 -11.28
CA THR A 287 27.52 3.04 -12.01
C THR A 287 28.11 1.75 -12.53
N LEU A 288 27.32 0.69 -12.47
CA LEU A 288 27.60 -0.59 -13.11
C LEU A 288 26.55 -0.84 -14.18
N PRO A 289 26.92 -1.36 -15.36
CA PRO A 289 25.96 -1.91 -16.30
C PRO A 289 25.23 -3.07 -15.61
N SER A 290 23.92 -3.01 -15.53
CA SER A 290 23.16 -4.12 -14.97
C SER A 290 21.98 -4.44 -15.89
N ALA A 291 21.72 -5.73 -16.02
CA ALA A 291 20.45 -6.23 -16.53
C ALA A 291 19.53 -6.50 -15.31
N ASP A 292 18.23 -6.43 -15.51
CA ASP A 292 17.30 -6.93 -14.53
C ASP A 292 17.52 -8.42 -14.31
N VAL A 293 17.78 -8.79 -13.09
CA VAL A 293 17.98 -10.19 -12.74
C VAL A 293 16.72 -10.80 -12.13
N PHE A 294 15.79 -9.94 -11.68
CA PHE A 294 14.55 -10.39 -11.06
C PHE A 294 13.50 -9.24 -10.97
N PRO A 295 12.24 -9.46 -11.38
CA PRO A 295 11.82 -10.56 -12.25
C PRO A 295 12.51 -10.45 -13.61
N GLU A 296 12.76 -11.57 -14.27
CA GLU A 296 13.37 -11.55 -15.58
C GLU A 296 12.49 -10.82 -16.59
N PRO A 297 13.08 -9.96 -17.44
CA PRO A 297 12.39 -9.47 -18.60
C PRO A 297 12.08 -10.64 -19.52
N ARG A 298 10.84 -10.76 -19.95
CA ARG A 298 10.47 -11.77 -20.95
C ARG A 298 10.85 -11.30 -22.34
N ASN A 299 11.51 -12.16 -23.09
CA ASN A 299 11.77 -11.96 -24.52
C ASN A 299 10.57 -12.40 -25.38
N ASP A 300 9.35 -12.22 -24.89
CA ASP A 300 8.16 -12.48 -25.65
C ASP A 300 8.01 -11.39 -26.71
N THR A 301 8.31 -11.75 -27.96
CA THR A 301 8.26 -10.83 -29.10
C THR A 301 6.85 -10.34 -29.44
N THR A 302 5.82 -10.96 -28.88
CA THR A 302 4.42 -10.56 -29.12
C THR A 302 3.95 -9.53 -28.11
N VAL A 303 4.62 -9.42 -26.96
CA VAL A 303 4.25 -8.51 -25.89
C VAL A 303 5.49 -8.05 -25.13
N SER A 304 5.87 -6.81 -25.32
CA SER A 304 7.05 -6.15 -24.75
C SER A 304 7.00 -5.91 -23.23
N TYR A 305 6.19 -6.66 -22.50
CA TYR A 305 5.91 -6.32 -21.12
C TYR A 305 6.24 -7.45 -20.17
N GLY A 306 7.39 -7.77 -19.86
CA GLY A 306 7.88 -8.68 -18.84
C GLY A 306 6.86 -9.23 -17.80
N HIS A 307 7.30 -9.71 -16.71
CA HIS A 307 6.44 -10.09 -15.59
C HIS A 307 5.98 -8.85 -14.84
N ARG A 308 5.02 -8.14 -15.39
CA ARG A 308 4.48 -6.93 -14.76
C ARG A 308 3.78 -7.26 -13.46
N MET A 309 4.10 -6.49 -12.45
CA MET A 309 3.37 -6.44 -11.22
C MET A 309 3.27 -4.97 -10.81
N ASN A 310 2.07 -4.46 -10.83
CA ASN A 310 1.78 -3.09 -10.42
C ASN A 310 0.46 -3.13 -9.64
N GLU A 311 0.56 -3.22 -8.32
CA GLU A 311 -0.56 -3.53 -7.45
C GLU A 311 -0.50 -2.72 -6.17
N PHE A 312 -1.67 -2.29 -5.71
CA PHE A 312 -1.87 -1.70 -4.39
C PHE A 312 -2.67 -2.70 -3.55
N PHE A 313 -1.98 -3.43 -2.69
CA PHE A 313 -2.60 -4.48 -1.88
C PHE A 313 -2.60 -4.17 -0.39
N PRO A 314 -3.48 -4.84 0.39
CA PRO A 314 -3.49 -4.72 1.84
C PRO A 314 -2.31 -5.48 2.45
N TRP A 315 -1.55 -4.80 3.27
CA TRP A 315 -0.41 -5.34 4.01
C TRP A 315 -0.57 -5.14 5.51
N MET A 316 0.20 -5.87 6.29
CA MET A 316 0.26 -5.71 7.72
C MET A 316 1.71 -5.80 8.23
N VAL A 317 1.97 -5.16 9.37
CA VAL A 317 3.23 -5.25 10.09
C VAL A 317 2.97 -5.02 11.59
N ASN A 318 3.80 -5.60 12.45
CA ASN A 318 3.78 -5.31 13.88
C ASN A 318 4.25 -3.89 14.19
N GLN A 319 3.85 -3.33 15.33
CA GLN A 319 4.23 -1.97 15.71
C GLN A 319 5.74 -1.80 16.02
N ASP A 320 6.50 -2.88 16.11
CA ASP A 320 7.97 -2.86 16.17
C ASP A 320 8.64 -3.10 14.80
N GLY A 321 7.85 -3.22 13.73
CA GLY A 321 8.31 -3.44 12.36
C GLY A 321 8.55 -4.91 12.00
N THR A 322 8.40 -5.83 12.95
CA THR A 322 8.53 -7.27 12.68
C THR A 322 7.28 -7.86 12.06
N GLY A 323 7.38 -9.01 11.44
CA GLY A 323 6.24 -9.75 10.91
C GLY A 323 5.55 -9.07 9.73
N GLU A 324 6.27 -8.32 8.91
CA GLU A 324 5.74 -7.70 7.70
C GLU A 324 5.30 -8.75 6.70
N GLU A 325 4.06 -8.65 6.23
CA GLU A 325 3.49 -9.52 5.20
C GLU A 325 2.23 -8.91 4.60
N THR A 326 1.73 -9.47 3.50
CA THR A 326 0.38 -9.15 3.02
C THR A 326 -0.64 -9.50 4.09
N LEU A 327 -1.78 -8.81 4.12
CA LEU A 327 -2.80 -9.03 5.15
C LEU A 327 -3.21 -10.51 5.22
N ASN A 328 -2.78 -11.21 6.28
CA ASN A 328 -2.97 -12.65 6.47
C ASN A 328 -2.52 -13.52 5.27
N HIS A 329 -1.44 -13.16 4.60
CA HIS A 329 -0.93 -13.80 3.39
C HIS A 329 -1.84 -13.75 2.16
N ILE A 330 -2.85 -12.88 2.12
CA ILE A 330 -3.68 -12.71 0.93
C ILE A 330 -2.85 -12.15 -0.21
N GLY A 331 -3.05 -12.66 -1.41
CA GLY A 331 -2.30 -12.25 -2.60
C GLY A 331 -3.15 -12.24 -3.86
N ARG A 332 -2.47 -12.20 -5.01
CA ARG A 332 -3.15 -12.15 -6.30
C ARG A 332 -4.07 -13.35 -6.53
N HIS A 333 -3.66 -14.52 -6.12
CA HIS A 333 -4.43 -15.74 -6.35
C HIS A 333 -5.76 -15.76 -5.58
N GLU A 334 -5.91 -14.96 -4.55
CA GLU A 334 -7.21 -14.73 -3.93
C GLU A 334 -7.95 -13.56 -4.58
N LEU A 335 -7.26 -12.47 -4.88
CA LEU A 335 -7.87 -11.17 -5.17
C LEU A 335 -8.00 -10.86 -6.66
N ASP A 336 -7.04 -11.27 -7.48
CA ASP A 336 -7.00 -11.00 -8.93
C ASP A 336 -6.52 -12.23 -9.71
N SER A 337 -6.67 -12.22 -11.03
CA SER A 337 -6.09 -13.23 -11.90
C SER A 337 -4.58 -13.08 -11.94
N TYR A 338 -3.85 -14.17 -11.75
CA TYR A 338 -2.41 -14.08 -11.55
C TYR A 338 -1.74 -13.67 -12.83
N PHE A 339 -1.67 -14.05 -13.88
CA PHE A 339 -1.13 -13.50 -15.10
C PHE A 339 -2.17 -13.55 -16.21
N SER A 340 -2.30 -12.51 -16.97
CA SER A 340 -3.14 -12.49 -18.17
C SER A 340 -2.47 -13.12 -19.39
N ARG A 341 -1.32 -13.79 -19.22
CA ARG A 341 -0.49 -14.25 -20.33
C ARG A 341 0.19 -15.57 -20.03
N SER A 342 0.42 -16.35 -21.09
CA SER A 342 1.23 -17.56 -20.99
C SER A 342 2.67 -17.21 -20.63
N LEU A 343 3.24 -17.99 -19.72
CA LEU A 343 4.65 -17.92 -19.32
C LEU A 343 5.46 -19.09 -19.91
N LYS A 344 4.99 -19.72 -20.94
CA LYS A 344 5.60 -20.93 -21.54
C LYS A 344 6.96 -20.71 -22.17
N ASP A 345 7.34 -19.47 -22.42
CA ASP A 345 8.67 -19.05 -22.86
C ASP A 345 9.69 -18.97 -21.70
N ASP A 346 9.25 -19.00 -20.45
CA ASP A 346 10.10 -19.12 -19.27
C ASP A 346 10.20 -20.58 -18.85
N ALA A 347 11.39 -21.17 -18.94
CA ALA A 347 11.62 -22.57 -18.63
C ALA A 347 11.26 -22.93 -17.18
N SER A 348 11.33 -21.99 -16.24
CA SER A 348 10.95 -22.20 -14.85
C SER A 348 9.44 -22.15 -14.61
N LEU A 349 8.67 -21.76 -15.62
CA LEU A 349 7.22 -21.58 -15.54
C LEU A 349 6.47 -22.37 -16.63
N VAL A 350 7.13 -23.37 -17.24
CA VAL A 350 6.58 -24.13 -18.37
C VAL A 350 5.27 -24.83 -18.07
N ASP A 351 5.07 -25.27 -16.82
CA ASP A 351 3.85 -25.94 -16.36
C ASP A 351 2.79 -24.96 -15.86
N PHE A 352 3.09 -23.65 -15.88
CA PHE A 352 2.16 -22.64 -15.42
C PHE A 352 1.01 -22.42 -16.40
N SER A 353 -0.22 -22.36 -15.88
CA SER A 353 -1.40 -22.00 -16.67
C SER A 353 -1.71 -20.53 -16.53
N ASP A 354 -1.78 -19.81 -17.64
CA ASP A 354 -2.18 -18.40 -17.73
C ASP A 354 -3.68 -18.16 -17.45
N SER A 355 -4.45 -19.24 -17.33
CA SER A 355 -5.90 -19.20 -17.10
C SER A 355 -6.30 -19.66 -15.69
N VAL A 356 -5.40 -19.69 -14.72
CA VAL A 356 -5.76 -20.08 -13.35
C VAL A 356 -6.65 -19.00 -12.74
N PRO A 357 -7.91 -19.31 -12.41
CA PRO A 357 -8.82 -18.36 -11.82
C PRO A 357 -8.41 -18.08 -10.37
N ARG A 358 -8.65 -16.86 -9.92
CA ARG A 358 -8.55 -16.52 -8.49
C ARG A 358 -9.49 -17.39 -7.66
N THR A 359 -9.17 -17.56 -6.38
CA THR A 359 -10.03 -18.32 -5.46
C THR A 359 -11.24 -17.50 -4.99
N ASN A 360 -11.12 -16.16 -4.89
CA ASN A 360 -12.21 -15.28 -4.53
C ASN A 360 -13.15 -15.04 -5.71
N PRO A 361 -14.49 -15.21 -5.55
CA PRO A 361 -15.43 -14.95 -6.63
C PRO A 361 -15.48 -13.47 -7.06
N ASN A 362 -15.18 -12.55 -6.17
CA ASN A 362 -15.17 -11.13 -6.41
C ASN A 362 -13.74 -10.63 -6.67
N ASP A 363 -13.49 -10.13 -7.88
CA ASP A 363 -12.21 -9.57 -8.27
C ASP A 363 -12.01 -8.16 -7.73
N THR A 364 -10.76 -7.82 -7.43
CA THR A 364 -10.32 -6.47 -7.10
C THR A 364 -9.08 -6.13 -7.91
N ARG A 365 -8.88 -4.84 -8.19
CA ARG A 365 -7.65 -4.33 -8.79
C ARG A 365 -6.70 -3.79 -7.74
N ASN A 366 -7.22 -2.88 -6.91
CA ASN A 366 -6.42 -2.16 -5.93
C ASN A 366 -7.14 -2.08 -4.59
N TRP A 367 -6.37 -1.92 -3.52
CA TRP A 367 -6.87 -1.75 -2.16
C TRP A 367 -6.36 -0.43 -1.60
N LEU A 368 -7.15 0.61 -1.75
CA LEU A 368 -6.77 1.98 -1.40
C LEU A 368 -7.56 2.45 -0.18
N GLN A 369 -6.96 3.28 0.68
CA GLN A 369 -7.64 3.96 1.78
C GLN A 369 -8.34 2.99 2.75
N ILE A 370 -7.62 1.99 3.22
CA ILE A 370 -8.14 0.92 4.08
C ILE A 370 -8.53 1.48 5.45
N SER A 371 -9.73 1.13 5.92
CA SER A 371 -10.25 1.51 7.24
C SER A 371 -10.94 0.33 7.92
N GLU A 372 -10.68 0.12 9.22
CA GLU A 372 -11.35 -0.93 10.00
C GLU A 372 -12.77 -0.48 10.39
N ASP A 373 -13.72 -1.40 10.36
CA ASP A 373 -15.08 -1.21 10.84
C ASP A 373 -15.11 -1.30 12.38
N PRO A 374 -15.38 -0.20 13.09
CA PRO A 374 -15.36 -0.19 14.56
C PRO A 374 -16.44 -1.08 15.20
N THR A 375 -17.46 -1.48 14.44
CA THR A 375 -18.52 -2.37 14.92
C THR A 375 -18.20 -3.85 14.73
N THR A 376 -17.22 -4.16 13.88
CA THR A 376 -16.84 -5.52 13.51
C THR A 376 -15.32 -5.62 13.41
N PRO A 377 -14.59 -5.82 14.54
CA PRO A 377 -13.15 -5.93 14.58
C PRO A 377 -12.62 -6.94 13.55
N GLY A 378 -11.63 -6.52 12.77
CA GLY A 378 -11.05 -7.32 11.69
C GLY A 378 -11.83 -7.28 10.37
N ARG A 379 -12.92 -6.52 10.28
CA ARG A 379 -13.54 -6.20 9.00
C ARG A 379 -12.99 -4.88 8.50
N TYR A 380 -12.44 -4.88 7.29
CA TYR A 380 -11.87 -3.68 6.66
C TYR A 380 -12.71 -3.31 5.45
N VAL A 381 -12.86 -2.01 5.24
CA VAL A 381 -13.36 -1.43 4.00
C VAL A 381 -12.23 -0.73 3.27
N ALA A 382 -12.28 -0.73 1.95
CA ALA A 382 -11.27 -0.08 1.11
C ALA A 382 -11.91 0.42 -0.20
N ILE A 383 -11.13 1.15 -0.97
CA ILE A 383 -11.49 1.55 -2.33
C ILE A 383 -10.79 0.65 -3.33
N ASP A 384 -11.56 0.05 -4.22
CA ASP A 384 -11.10 -0.60 -5.44
C ASP A 384 -11.34 0.36 -6.62
N ALA A 385 -10.26 0.83 -7.22
CA ALA A 385 -10.29 1.86 -8.26
C ALA A 385 -9.17 1.61 -9.28
N PRO A 386 -9.25 2.19 -10.50
CA PRO A 386 -8.11 2.27 -11.39
C PRO A 386 -6.95 3.04 -10.75
N GLU A 387 -5.74 2.75 -11.18
CA GLU A 387 -4.55 3.50 -10.76
C GLU A 387 -4.61 4.97 -11.19
N PHE A 388 -5.11 5.24 -12.40
CA PHE A 388 -5.17 6.57 -13.00
C PHE A 388 -6.60 7.03 -13.26
N TYR A 389 -6.76 8.31 -13.51
CA TYR A 389 -7.95 9.00 -14.03
C TYR A 389 -9.10 9.23 -13.07
N THR A 390 -9.11 8.67 -11.88
CA THR A 390 -10.21 8.83 -10.92
C THR A 390 -9.80 9.43 -9.58
N HIS A 391 -8.57 9.88 -9.40
CA HIS A 391 -8.03 10.31 -8.10
C HIS A 391 -8.21 9.27 -7.00
N SER A 392 -7.99 8.00 -7.31
CA SER A 392 -8.20 6.85 -6.40
C SER A 392 -9.63 6.74 -5.87
N ALA A 393 -10.60 7.21 -6.66
CA ALA A 393 -12.01 7.03 -6.37
C ALA A 393 -12.59 5.90 -7.22
N GLY A 394 -13.41 5.08 -6.60
CA GLY A 394 -14.00 3.91 -7.25
C GLY A 394 -15.05 3.23 -6.41
N GLN A 395 -15.03 1.91 -6.40
CA GLN A 395 -15.92 1.03 -5.68
C GLN A 395 -15.50 0.89 -4.20
N ILE A 396 -16.45 0.86 -3.28
CA ILE A 396 -16.16 0.42 -1.91
C ILE A 396 -16.27 -1.11 -1.84
N ILE A 397 -15.22 -1.74 -1.33
CA ILE A 397 -15.13 -3.17 -1.06
C ILE A 397 -14.89 -3.43 0.42
N SER A 398 -15.12 -4.65 0.87
CA SER A 398 -14.76 -5.06 2.24
C SER A 398 -14.26 -6.48 2.29
N ILE A 399 -13.46 -6.77 3.34
CA ILE A 399 -12.92 -8.09 3.64
C ILE A 399 -12.88 -8.28 5.17
N THR A 400 -12.98 -9.52 5.61
CA THR A 400 -12.77 -9.87 7.03
C THR A 400 -11.48 -10.65 7.17
N ALA A 401 -10.56 -10.12 7.97
CA ALA A 401 -9.21 -10.62 8.16
C ALA A 401 -8.78 -10.51 9.63
N THR A 402 -9.45 -11.25 10.52
CA THR A 402 -8.96 -11.39 11.90
C THR A 402 -7.59 -12.08 11.91
N PRO A 403 -6.74 -11.91 12.93
CA PRO A 403 -5.38 -12.50 12.93
C PRO A 403 -5.30 -14.00 12.69
N THR A 404 -6.40 -14.71 12.83
CA THR A 404 -6.48 -16.18 12.66
C THR A 404 -7.23 -16.61 11.39
N THR A 405 -7.71 -15.67 10.57
CA THR A 405 -8.40 -16.00 9.32
C THR A 405 -7.38 -16.41 8.27
N ASN A 406 -7.58 -17.59 7.68
CA ASN A 406 -6.76 -18.05 6.56
C ASN A 406 -7.06 -17.20 5.30
N ALA A 407 -6.05 -16.92 4.50
CA ALA A 407 -6.20 -16.14 3.26
C ALA A 407 -7.25 -16.73 2.31
N GLY A 408 -7.28 -18.06 2.17
CA GLY A 408 -8.29 -18.78 1.36
C GLY A 408 -9.73 -18.64 1.84
N ASP A 409 -9.93 -18.30 3.11
CA ASP A 409 -11.26 -18.09 3.73
C ASP A 409 -11.70 -16.62 3.72
N MET A 410 -10.82 -15.71 3.29
CA MET A 410 -11.09 -14.28 3.25
C MET A 410 -11.91 -13.95 2.00
N ALA A 411 -13.19 -13.59 2.19
CA ALA A 411 -14.09 -13.25 1.09
C ALA A 411 -14.22 -11.75 0.91
N VAL A 412 -13.97 -11.29 -0.30
CA VAL A 412 -14.24 -9.91 -0.72
C VAL A 412 -15.73 -9.70 -0.92
N THR A 413 -16.28 -8.65 -0.37
CA THR A 413 -17.66 -8.22 -0.58
C THR A 413 -17.69 -6.85 -1.25
N TYR A 414 -18.49 -6.72 -2.30
CA TYR A 414 -18.77 -5.43 -2.91
C TYR A 414 -19.78 -4.66 -2.06
N VAL A 415 -19.35 -3.56 -1.48
CA VAL A 415 -20.19 -2.69 -0.64
C VAL A 415 -21.01 -1.74 -1.48
N THR A 416 -20.43 -1.25 -2.58
CA THR A 416 -21.11 -0.46 -3.62
C THR A 416 -21.12 -1.26 -4.94
N PRO A 417 -21.96 -0.90 -5.95
CA PRO A 417 -21.97 -1.63 -7.21
C PRO A 417 -20.62 -1.67 -7.90
N LYS A 418 -20.28 -2.81 -8.52
CA LYS A 418 -19.01 -3.00 -9.24
C LYS A 418 -18.80 -1.96 -10.34
N SER A 419 -19.86 -1.50 -10.99
CA SER A 419 -19.81 -0.45 -11.99
C SER A 419 -19.22 0.87 -11.50
N THR A 420 -19.15 1.09 -10.17
CA THR A 420 -18.57 2.30 -9.59
C THR A 420 -17.03 2.26 -9.52
N ARG A 421 -16.41 1.14 -9.90
CA ARG A 421 -14.95 1.00 -9.94
C ARG A 421 -14.33 1.79 -11.09
N ASP A 422 -14.91 1.68 -12.27
CA ASP A 422 -14.36 2.21 -13.52
C ASP A 422 -15.03 3.53 -13.93
N PHE A 423 -14.36 4.34 -14.73
CA PHE A 423 -14.94 5.55 -15.35
C PHE A 423 -15.53 5.23 -16.73
N TYR A 424 -16.45 6.09 -17.19
CA TYR A 424 -17.24 5.87 -18.42
C TYR A 424 -17.43 7.17 -19.20
N ASP A 425 -16.81 7.29 -20.37
CA ASP A 425 -16.93 8.49 -21.21
C ASP A 425 -18.17 8.50 -22.10
N THR A 426 -18.73 7.34 -22.42
CA THR A 426 -19.84 7.24 -23.39
C THR A 426 -21.07 6.54 -22.84
N THR A 427 -20.97 5.32 -22.37
CA THR A 427 -22.09 4.53 -21.88
C THR A 427 -21.93 4.23 -20.39
N VAL A 428 -22.75 4.88 -19.59
CA VAL A 428 -22.74 4.68 -18.14
C VAL A 428 -23.66 3.50 -17.80
N PRO A 429 -23.16 2.48 -17.05
CA PRO A 429 -24.00 1.38 -16.57
C PRO A 429 -25.17 1.87 -15.71
N ALA A 430 -26.30 1.19 -15.79
CA ALA A 430 -27.54 1.62 -15.10
C ALA A 430 -27.42 1.55 -13.56
N ASP A 431 -26.53 0.72 -13.04
CA ASP A 431 -26.23 0.55 -11.61
C ASP A 431 -25.07 1.43 -11.13
N PHE A 432 -24.46 2.26 -12.01
CA PHE A 432 -23.44 3.21 -11.62
C PHE A 432 -24.03 4.23 -10.64
N SER A 433 -23.43 4.37 -9.48
CA SER A 433 -23.91 5.28 -8.43
C SER A 433 -22.90 6.36 -8.02
N GLY A 434 -21.93 6.64 -8.89
CA GLY A 434 -20.85 7.59 -8.65
C GLY A 434 -19.57 6.91 -8.14
N HIS A 435 -18.50 7.68 -7.98
CA HIS A 435 -17.23 7.22 -7.44
C HIS A 435 -17.10 7.61 -5.97
N TYR A 436 -16.52 6.71 -5.18
CA TYR A 436 -16.33 6.84 -3.72
C TYR A 436 -14.86 6.93 -3.36
N ARG A 437 -14.56 7.69 -2.30
CA ARG A 437 -13.24 7.78 -1.65
C ARG A 437 -13.37 7.80 -0.15
N ASN A 438 -12.28 7.45 0.56
CA ASN A 438 -12.16 7.56 2.01
C ASN A 438 -13.40 6.99 2.75
N PRO A 439 -13.76 5.71 2.54
CA PRO A 439 -14.89 5.10 3.21
C PRO A 439 -14.63 5.04 4.72
N LEU A 440 -15.58 5.51 5.51
CA LEU A 440 -15.51 5.52 6.96
C LEU A 440 -16.74 4.85 7.56
N PRO A 441 -16.64 3.59 8.01
CA PRO A 441 -17.64 3.00 8.89
C PRO A 441 -17.64 3.71 10.24
N LEU A 442 -18.83 4.01 10.77
CA LEU A 442 -19.03 4.73 12.02
C LEU A 442 -19.40 3.78 13.15
N THR A 443 -19.21 4.23 14.39
CA THR A 443 -19.50 3.46 15.61
C THR A 443 -20.97 3.03 15.78
N ASN A 444 -21.89 3.62 15.02
CA ASN A 444 -23.31 3.21 14.98
C ASN A 444 -23.66 2.29 13.80
N GLY A 445 -22.67 1.80 13.04
CA GLY A 445 -22.87 0.94 11.89
C GLY A 445 -23.24 1.64 10.59
N GLN A 446 -23.39 2.96 10.58
CA GLN A 446 -23.51 3.74 9.34
C GLN A 446 -22.14 3.86 8.66
N THR A 447 -22.16 4.16 7.37
CA THR A 447 -20.94 4.46 6.60
C THR A 447 -21.08 5.83 5.95
N ILE A 448 -20.04 6.62 5.98
CA ILE A 448 -19.88 7.84 5.21
C ILE A 448 -18.72 7.69 4.24
N ALA A 449 -18.72 8.46 3.16
CA ALA A 449 -17.61 8.50 2.21
C ALA A 449 -17.56 9.85 1.49
N SER A 450 -16.39 10.20 0.98
CA SER A 450 -16.29 11.23 -0.05
C SER A 450 -16.83 10.67 -1.37
N TRP A 451 -17.68 11.41 -2.04
CA TRP A 451 -18.39 10.92 -3.23
C TRP A 451 -18.48 11.98 -4.31
N VAL A 452 -18.51 11.53 -5.57
CA VAL A 452 -18.76 12.35 -6.75
C VAL A 452 -19.65 11.58 -7.73
N ALA A 453 -20.61 12.30 -8.33
CA ALA A 453 -21.55 11.72 -9.31
C ALA A 453 -20.97 11.58 -10.72
N GLU A 454 -19.87 12.27 -11.03
CA GLU A 454 -19.28 12.33 -12.36
C GLU A 454 -18.77 10.94 -12.79
N PRO A 455 -19.29 10.35 -13.89
CA PRO A 455 -18.88 9.03 -14.34
C PRO A 455 -17.60 9.04 -15.21
N ARG A 456 -17.26 10.17 -15.82
CA ARG A 456 -16.08 10.26 -16.71
C ARG A 456 -14.80 10.36 -15.91
N GLU A 457 -13.68 10.25 -16.61
CA GLU A 457 -12.37 10.50 -16.02
C GLU A 457 -12.23 11.92 -15.45
N ALA A 458 -11.40 12.06 -14.42
CA ALA A 458 -11.13 13.34 -13.79
C ALA A 458 -10.21 14.16 -14.69
N GLU A 459 -10.77 15.17 -15.33
CA GLU A 459 -10.06 16.13 -16.17
C GLU A 459 -10.38 17.57 -15.78
N ASN A 460 -9.66 18.47 -16.39
CA ASN A 460 -9.87 19.90 -16.30
C ASN A 460 -10.60 20.41 -17.54
N ASP A 461 -11.88 20.75 -17.40
CA ASP A 461 -12.67 21.36 -18.46
C ASP A 461 -12.36 22.86 -18.65
N GLY A 462 -11.52 23.43 -17.79
CA GLY A 462 -11.06 24.82 -17.85
C GLY A 462 -9.67 24.98 -18.47
N THR A 463 -9.03 26.10 -18.13
CA THR A 463 -7.64 26.37 -18.50
C THR A 463 -6.72 26.18 -17.30
N ARG A 464 -5.39 26.22 -17.48
CA ARG A 464 -4.43 26.09 -16.38
C ARG A 464 -4.55 27.25 -15.37
N ASP A 465 -4.80 28.47 -15.86
CA ASP A 465 -4.96 29.67 -15.03
C ASP A 465 -6.35 29.81 -14.39
N ASN A 466 -7.38 29.16 -14.98
CA ASN A 466 -8.75 29.11 -14.47
C ASN A 466 -9.29 27.67 -14.56
N PRO A 467 -8.87 26.79 -13.63
CA PRO A 467 -9.23 25.38 -13.68
C PRO A 467 -10.71 25.15 -13.36
N LEU A 468 -11.34 24.24 -14.10
CA LEU A 468 -12.69 23.72 -13.87
C LEU A 468 -12.62 22.19 -13.72
N PRO A 469 -12.15 21.67 -12.58
CA PRO A 469 -12.06 20.26 -12.34
C PRO A 469 -13.43 19.59 -12.40
N ARG A 470 -13.53 18.44 -13.10
CA ARG A 470 -14.78 17.69 -13.21
C ARG A 470 -15.21 17.12 -11.87
N TYR A 471 -14.26 16.55 -11.12
CA TYR A 471 -14.57 15.95 -9.85
C TYR A 471 -14.75 17.01 -8.76
N LYS A 472 -15.83 16.83 -7.96
CA LYS A 472 -16.18 17.71 -6.84
C LYS A 472 -16.58 16.82 -5.66
N PHE A 473 -15.59 16.21 -5.03
CA PHE A 473 -15.83 15.31 -3.91
C PHE A 473 -16.47 16.03 -2.72
N ARG A 474 -17.51 15.42 -2.19
CA ARG A 474 -18.17 15.86 -0.97
C ARG A 474 -18.43 14.67 -0.05
N LEU A 475 -18.52 14.92 1.24
CA LEU A 475 -18.89 13.90 2.21
C LEU A 475 -20.39 13.59 2.15
N TYR A 476 -20.69 12.30 2.00
CA TYR A 476 -22.07 11.79 1.97
C TYR A 476 -22.25 10.64 2.96
N LYS A 477 -23.44 10.59 3.54
CA LYS A 477 -23.94 9.41 4.20
C LYS A 477 -24.35 8.39 3.15
N LEU A 478 -24.05 7.12 3.42
CA LEU A 478 -24.44 6.03 2.52
C LEU A 478 -25.67 5.32 3.07
N THR A 479 -26.59 4.97 2.17
CA THR A 479 -27.85 4.28 2.47
C THR A 479 -27.94 3.00 1.65
N ALA A 480 -28.56 1.97 2.25
CA ALA A 480 -28.71 0.67 1.60
C ALA A 480 -29.88 0.68 0.58
N SER A 481 -29.59 0.21 -0.63
CA SER A 481 -30.59 0.00 -1.68
C SER A 481 -30.11 -1.10 -2.64
N GLY A 482 -30.98 -2.00 -3.06
CA GLY A 482 -30.67 -3.05 -4.04
C GLY A 482 -29.53 -4.00 -3.63
N GLY A 483 -29.25 -4.12 -2.34
CA GLY A 483 -28.16 -4.96 -1.82
C GLY A 483 -26.80 -4.25 -1.72
N TYR A 484 -26.71 -2.98 -2.08
CA TYR A 484 -25.52 -2.15 -2.03
C TYR A 484 -25.75 -0.87 -1.22
N LEU A 485 -24.65 -0.24 -0.81
CA LEU A 485 -24.67 1.12 -0.28
C LEU A 485 -24.56 2.13 -1.45
N HIS A 486 -25.27 3.22 -1.32
CA HIS A 486 -25.27 4.33 -2.28
C HIS A 486 -25.18 5.66 -1.53
N ALA A 487 -24.58 6.67 -2.14
CA ALA A 487 -24.61 8.01 -1.58
C ALA A 487 -26.07 8.48 -1.48
N ASP A 488 -26.48 8.92 -0.30
CA ASP A 488 -27.81 9.47 -0.09
C ASP A 488 -27.93 10.82 -0.82
N ALA A 489 -28.84 10.91 -1.75
CA ALA A 489 -29.05 12.14 -2.54
C ALA A 489 -29.37 13.37 -1.66
N THR A 490 -29.86 13.14 -0.45
CA THR A 490 -30.16 14.18 0.55
C THR A 490 -29.12 14.21 1.68
N GLY A 491 -28.15 13.30 1.64
CA GLY A 491 -27.22 13.00 2.74
C GLY A 491 -25.86 13.67 2.66
N ALA A 492 -25.71 14.76 1.90
CA ALA A 492 -24.48 15.55 1.97
C ALA A 492 -24.29 16.13 3.37
N LEU A 493 -23.13 15.88 3.97
CA LEU A 493 -22.84 16.26 5.36
C LEU A 493 -22.49 17.73 5.53
N THR A 494 -22.23 18.43 4.43
CA THR A 494 -21.98 19.87 4.38
C THR A 494 -23.13 20.59 3.71
N ALA A 495 -23.43 21.82 4.13
CA ALA A 495 -24.58 22.56 3.64
C ALA A 495 -24.43 23.04 2.17
N GLY A 496 -25.53 23.22 1.48
CA GLY A 496 -25.57 23.78 0.13
C GLY A 496 -24.75 23.01 -0.90
N ALA A 497 -23.92 23.69 -1.65
CA ALA A 497 -23.03 23.09 -2.65
C ALA A 497 -21.67 22.61 -2.07
N GLY A 498 -21.52 22.56 -0.75
CA GLY A 498 -20.28 22.24 -0.06
C GLY A 498 -19.47 23.48 0.35
N ILE A 499 -18.30 23.23 0.93
CA ILE A 499 -17.39 24.30 1.34
C ILE A 499 -16.72 24.87 0.10
N SER A 500 -16.90 26.18 -0.13
CA SER A 500 -16.34 26.87 -1.30
C SER A 500 -15.34 27.92 -0.88
N LYS A 501 -14.32 28.13 -1.72
CA LYS A 501 -13.27 29.14 -1.48
C LYS A 501 -12.81 29.76 -2.79
N ALA A 502 -12.51 31.05 -2.77
CA ALA A 502 -11.79 31.74 -3.83
C ALA A 502 -10.32 31.85 -3.44
N VAL A 503 -9.43 31.29 -4.27
CA VAL A 503 -8.00 31.30 -4.06
C VAL A 503 -7.26 31.69 -5.33
N THR A 504 -6.13 32.40 -5.16
CA THR A 504 -5.17 32.67 -6.25
C THR A 504 -3.78 32.28 -5.79
N TYR A 505 -2.99 31.71 -6.70
CA TYR A 505 -1.62 31.27 -6.38
C TYR A 505 -0.74 31.21 -7.64
N TYR A 506 0.56 31.30 -7.47
CA TYR A 506 1.51 31.06 -8.55
C TYR A 506 1.86 29.55 -8.67
N ASP A 507 1.80 29.02 -9.90
CA ASP A 507 2.11 27.63 -10.25
C ASP A 507 3.10 27.54 -11.43
N PRO A 508 4.41 27.58 -11.19
CA PRO A 508 5.06 28.75 -10.62
C PRO A 508 5.08 29.93 -11.59
N ASP A 509 4.89 29.66 -12.91
CA ASP A 509 4.89 30.61 -14.03
C ASP A 509 3.50 31.22 -14.32
N VAL A 510 2.45 30.55 -13.86
CA VAL A 510 1.05 30.97 -14.08
C VAL A 510 0.42 31.42 -12.77
N LEU A 511 -0.31 32.53 -12.81
CA LEU A 511 -1.19 32.91 -11.71
C LEU A 511 -2.52 32.17 -11.88
N VAL A 512 -2.71 31.13 -11.09
CA VAL A 512 -3.94 30.35 -11.08
C VAL A 512 -5.00 31.04 -10.24
N THR A 513 -6.21 31.09 -10.74
CA THR A 513 -7.41 31.58 -10.01
C THR A 513 -8.45 30.48 -9.96
N TYR A 514 -8.74 30.01 -8.77
CA TYR A 514 -9.80 29.03 -8.51
C TYR A 514 -10.89 29.66 -7.65
N ASN A 515 -12.13 29.51 -8.07
CA ASN A 515 -13.28 29.95 -7.28
C ASN A 515 -14.40 28.90 -7.39
N GLY A 516 -14.55 28.11 -6.36
CA GLY A 516 -15.49 27.01 -6.39
C GLY A 516 -15.49 26.15 -5.12
N PRO A 517 -16.25 25.03 -5.16
CA PRO A 517 -16.28 24.08 -4.07
C PRO A 517 -14.93 23.36 -3.93
N LEU A 518 -14.44 23.30 -2.70
CA LEU A 518 -13.28 22.46 -2.34
C LEU A 518 -13.71 21.00 -2.25
N TRP A 519 -12.77 20.09 -2.50
CA TRP A 519 -12.98 18.68 -2.16
C TRP A 519 -13.08 18.52 -0.65
N GLU A 520 -13.93 17.63 -0.20
CA GLU A 520 -14.11 17.21 1.20
C GLU A 520 -13.65 15.77 1.30
N LEU A 521 -12.53 15.53 2.00
CA LEU A 521 -11.78 14.27 1.97
C LEU A 521 -11.39 13.81 3.38
N SER A 522 -10.96 12.55 3.46
CA SER A 522 -10.34 11.93 4.65
C SER A 522 -11.15 12.15 5.94
N PRO A 523 -12.43 11.78 5.99
CA PRO A 523 -13.22 11.88 7.20
C PRO A 523 -12.71 10.92 8.27
N VAL A 524 -12.70 11.36 9.53
CA VAL A 524 -12.34 10.54 10.71
C VAL A 524 -13.31 10.81 11.84
N GLU A 525 -13.89 9.77 12.42
CA GLU A 525 -14.82 9.89 13.55
C GLU A 525 -14.06 10.19 14.84
N VAL A 526 -14.52 11.18 15.59
CA VAL A 526 -13.92 11.62 16.86
C VAL A 526 -14.61 10.90 18.01
N HIS A 527 -14.02 9.81 18.47
CA HIS A 527 -14.52 9.06 19.63
C HIS A 527 -13.36 8.41 20.40
N ALA A 528 -13.59 8.15 21.67
CA ALA A 528 -12.67 7.37 22.46
C ALA A 528 -12.80 5.88 22.12
N ARG A 529 -11.67 5.19 22.04
CA ARG A 529 -11.60 3.75 21.81
C ARG A 529 -10.52 3.11 22.66
N ALA A 530 -10.63 1.81 22.87
CA ALA A 530 -9.60 1.07 23.60
C ALA A 530 -8.24 1.17 22.87
N VAL A 531 -7.17 1.30 23.63
CA VAL A 531 -5.82 1.20 23.08
C VAL A 531 -5.54 -0.29 22.82
N PRO A 532 -5.27 -0.70 21.57
CA PRO A 532 -4.91 -2.07 21.27
C PRO A 532 -3.60 -2.48 21.95
N ALA A 533 -3.37 -3.77 22.13
CA ALA A 533 -2.07 -4.25 22.57
C ALA A 533 -1.00 -3.87 21.55
N THR A 534 0.18 -3.46 22.02
CA THR A 534 1.32 -3.24 21.13
C THR A 534 1.79 -4.59 20.59
N THR A 535 1.70 -4.78 19.27
CA THR A 535 2.20 -5.98 18.63
C THR A 535 3.72 -5.90 18.45
N THR A 536 4.37 -7.02 18.69
CA THR A 536 5.83 -7.18 18.57
C THR A 536 6.13 -8.55 17.99
N GLN A 537 7.39 -8.81 17.71
CA GLN A 537 7.81 -10.12 17.22
C GLN A 537 7.20 -11.25 18.06
N ALA A 538 6.53 -12.17 17.37
CA ALA A 538 6.03 -13.39 17.99
C ALA A 538 7.17 -14.22 18.61
N ALA A 539 6.85 -14.99 19.64
CA ALA A 539 7.79 -15.95 20.19
C ALA A 539 8.19 -16.98 19.11
N VAL A 540 9.48 -17.31 19.07
CA VAL A 540 9.98 -18.32 18.15
C VAL A 540 9.28 -19.65 18.44
N GLN A 541 8.70 -20.26 17.42
CA GLN A 541 7.92 -21.48 17.57
C GLN A 541 8.77 -22.70 17.96
N ALA A 542 8.10 -23.77 18.41
CA ALA A 542 8.79 -24.94 18.90
C ALA A 542 9.77 -25.58 17.90
N PRO A 543 9.47 -25.74 16.59
CA PRO A 543 10.42 -26.33 15.63
C PRO A 543 11.74 -25.54 15.56
N GLU A 544 11.69 -24.22 15.48
CA GLU A 544 12.85 -23.35 15.41
C GLU A 544 13.61 -23.31 16.73
N SER A 545 12.90 -23.23 17.86
CA SER A 545 13.49 -23.28 19.19
C SER A 545 14.24 -24.60 19.44
N LEU A 546 13.69 -25.73 18.98
CA LEU A 546 14.34 -27.04 19.06
C LEU A 546 15.59 -27.10 18.18
N ALA A 547 15.57 -26.48 16.97
CA ALA A 547 16.76 -26.44 16.11
C ALA A 547 17.92 -25.67 16.78
N LEU A 548 17.63 -24.51 17.37
CA LEU A 548 18.61 -23.69 18.09
C LEU A 548 19.15 -24.42 19.35
N ALA A 549 18.24 -25.03 20.13
CA ALA A 549 18.64 -25.81 21.30
C ALA A 549 19.53 -27.03 20.94
N ALA A 550 19.16 -27.74 19.85
CA ALA A 550 19.97 -28.85 19.34
C ALA A 550 21.35 -28.42 18.82
N ALA A 551 21.48 -27.17 18.38
CA ALA A 551 22.74 -26.54 18.04
C ALA A 551 23.53 -26.04 19.27
N GLY A 552 22.93 -26.05 20.47
CA GLY A 552 23.53 -25.49 21.69
C GLY A 552 23.61 -23.96 21.68
N VAL A 553 22.70 -23.31 20.97
CA VAL A 553 22.63 -21.85 20.79
C VAL A 553 21.50 -21.25 21.64
N ASP A 554 21.84 -20.26 22.46
CA ASP A 554 20.84 -19.43 23.15
C ASP A 554 20.21 -18.46 22.17
N ILE A 555 18.89 -18.51 22.07
CA ILE A 555 18.12 -17.68 21.12
C ILE A 555 18.26 -16.19 21.41
N THR A 556 18.34 -15.79 22.67
CA THR A 556 18.45 -14.39 23.06
C THR A 556 19.83 -13.85 22.67
N ALA A 557 20.89 -14.62 22.91
CA ALA A 557 22.25 -14.27 22.49
C ALA A 557 22.35 -14.17 20.97
N PHE A 558 21.74 -15.10 20.23
CA PHE A 558 21.73 -15.08 18.77
C PHE A 558 20.97 -13.86 18.21
N ARG A 559 19.78 -13.58 18.73
CA ARG A 559 19.00 -12.40 18.34
C ARG A 559 19.73 -11.10 18.65
N ASN A 560 20.36 -10.98 19.82
CA ASN A 560 21.14 -9.80 20.19
C ASN A 560 22.35 -9.61 19.26
N PHE A 561 23.00 -10.69 18.88
CA PHE A 561 24.09 -10.66 17.91
C PHE A 561 23.64 -10.12 16.55
N LEU A 562 22.51 -10.62 16.04
CA LEU A 562 21.90 -10.16 14.80
C LEU A 562 21.51 -8.68 14.90
N ALA A 563 20.81 -8.28 15.97
CA ALA A 563 20.33 -6.93 16.19
C ALA A 563 21.46 -5.89 16.19
N GLN A 564 22.56 -6.19 16.89
CA GLN A 564 23.72 -5.29 16.98
C GLN A 564 24.42 -5.07 15.63
N ARG A 565 24.16 -5.93 14.66
CA ARG A 565 24.77 -5.88 13.33
C ARG A 565 23.81 -5.48 12.22
N GLY A 566 22.57 -5.10 12.59
CA GLY A 566 21.56 -4.77 11.60
C GLY A 566 21.16 -5.97 10.72
N LEU A 567 21.13 -7.16 11.31
CA LEU A 567 20.82 -8.41 10.63
C LEU A 567 19.56 -9.05 11.19
N GLY A 568 18.89 -9.86 10.38
CA GLY A 568 17.83 -10.78 10.76
C GLY A 568 18.09 -12.17 10.20
N VAL A 569 17.15 -13.09 10.43
CA VAL A 569 17.23 -14.43 9.86
C VAL A 569 15.87 -14.85 9.28
N PHE A 570 15.90 -15.37 8.06
CA PHE A 570 14.77 -16.08 7.44
C PHE A 570 14.94 -17.58 7.62
N VAL A 571 13.83 -18.25 7.97
CA VAL A 571 13.75 -19.69 8.09
C VAL A 571 12.49 -20.18 7.38
N SER A 572 12.59 -21.23 6.58
CA SER A 572 11.45 -22.01 6.14
C SER A 572 11.62 -23.45 6.55
N ARG A 573 10.55 -24.09 7.08
CA ARG A 573 10.58 -25.49 7.47
C ARG A 573 10.61 -26.44 6.28
N ASN A 574 9.87 -26.07 5.20
CA ASN A 574 9.88 -26.86 3.97
C ASN A 574 9.49 -25.98 2.76
N VAL A 575 10.46 -25.68 1.91
CA VAL A 575 10.24 -24.88 0.70
C VAL A 575 9.68 -25.66 -0.48
N THR A 576 9.45 -26.98 -0.33
CA THR A 576 8.80 -27.78 -1.37
C THR A 576 7.27 -27.71 -1.27
N THR A 577 6.70 -27.20 -0.17
CA THR A 577 5.27 -27.17 0.09
C THR A 577 4.72 -25.76 -0.03
N ARG A 578 3.44 -25.65 -0.41
CA ARG A 578 2.67 -24.43 -0.53
C ARG A 578 1.26 -24.64 -0.02
N ASP A 579 0.53 -23.55 0.17
CA ASP A 579 -0.88 -23.55 0.51
C ASP A 579 -1.72 -24.39 -0.47
N ALA A 580 -2.64 -25.20 0.03
CA ALA A 580 -3.60 -25.92 -0.79
C ALA A 580 -4.46 -24.98 -1.66
N ALA A 581 -4.68 -23.75 -1.22
CA ALA A 581 -5.40 -22.72 -1.98
C ALA A 581 -4.54 -22.07 -3.07
N ASP A 582 -3.21 -22.13 -2.97
CA ASP A 582 -2.31 -21.60 -4.00
C ASP A 582 -2.30 -22.51 -5.23
N LYS A 583 -3.16 -22.19 -6.20
CA LYS A 583 -3.32 -22.94 -7.44
C LYS A 583 -2.63 -22.29 -8.64
N GLN A 584 -1.98 -21.16 -8.43
CA GLN A 584 -1.42 -20.37 -9.54
C GLN A 584 -0.08 -20.87 -10.03
N GLN A 585 0.62 -21.59 -9.19
CA GLN A 585 1.90 -22.21 -9.51
C GLN A 585 1.82 -23.70 -9.21
N PRO A 586 1.33 -24.53 -10.14
CA PRO A 586 1.11 -25.96 -9.92
C PRO A 586 2.44 -26.74 -9.94
N PHE A 587 3.51 -26.19 -9.41
CA PHE A 587 4.80 -26.86 -9.37
C PHE A 587 4.78 -28.01 -8.37
N ASN A 588 5.29 -29.14 -8.84
CA ASN A 588 5.75 -30.20 -7.96
C ASN A 588 7.24 -29.97 -7.70
N LEU A 589 7.65 -29.89 -6.46
CA LEU A 589 9.02 -29.60 -6.08
C LEU A 589 9.65 -30.78 -5.33
N ARG A 590 10.94 -31.01 -5.60
CA ARG A 590 11.75 -31.97 -4.88
C ARG A 590 13.13 -31.38 -4.57
N VAL A 591 13.61 -31.59 -3.35
CA VAL A 591 14.97 -31.22 -3.00
C VAL A 591 15.95 -32.12 -3.72
N ALA A 592 16.84 -31.56 -4.53
CA ALA A 592 17.83 -32.31 -5.30
C ALA A 592 18.74 -33.16 -4.37
N GLY A 593 18.68 -34.47 -4.51
CA GLY A 593 19.40 -35.42 -3.66
C GLY A 593 18.91 -35.50 -2.21
N GLY A 594 17.80 -34.84 -1.87
CA GLY A 594 17.18 -34.85 -0.55
C GLY A 594 15.97 -35.77 -0.44
N GLY A 595 15.33 -35.81 0.76
CA GLY A 595 14.14 -36.58 1.04
C GLY A 595 12.84 -35.81 0.86
N ALA A 596 12.89 -34.47 0.87
CA ALA A 596 11.70 -33.64 0.81
C ALA A 596 11.20 -33.47 -0.62
N GLN A 597 9.90 -33.72 -0.82
CA GLN A 597 9.22 -33.46 -2.08
C GLN A 597 7.74 -33.18 -1.82
N THR A 598 7.13 -32.40 -2.69
CA THR A 598 5.69 -32.22 -2.75
C THR A 598 5.22 -32.52 -4.16
N THR A 599 4.18 -33.36 -4.26
CA THR A 599 3.55 -33.73 -5.51
C THR A 599 2.05 -33.53 -5.34
N ALA A 600 1.49 -32.52 -6.01
CA ALA A 600 0.05 -32.22 -5.97
C ALA A 600 -0.69 -32.96 -7.10
N ASP A 601 -0.42 -32.60 -8.32
CA ASP A 601 -1.05 -33.16 -9.52
C ASP A 601 0.01 -33.81 -10.44
N GLY A 602 -0.40 -34.36 -11.58
CA GLY A 602 0.49 -35.08 -12.48
C GLY A 602 1.46 -34.23 -13.29
N GLY A 603 1.83 -33.06 -12.84
CA GLY A 603 2.77 -32.14 -13.51
C GLY A 603 4.23 -32.54 -13.37
N HIS A 604 5.10 -31.75 -13.97
CA HIS A 604 6.55 -31.93 -13.91
C HIS A 604 7.07 -31.74 -12.46
N ILE A 605 8.05 -32.51 -12.06
CA ILE A 605 8.74 -32.36 -10.77
C ILE A 605 10.06 -31.60 -11.02
N TYR A 606 10.17 -30.43 -10.40
CA TYR A 606 11.38 -29.62 -10.46
C TYR A 606 12.29 -29.92 -9.27
N ASP A 607 13.57 -30.19 -9.57
CA ASP A 607 14.62 -30.35 -8.55
C ASP A 607 15.13 -28.99 -8.13
N ILE A 608 14.98 -28.62 -6.86
CA ILE A 608 15.51 -27.39 -6.27
C ILE A 608 16.69 -27.69 -5.34
N ALA A 609 17.69 -26.84 -5.33
CA ALA A 609 18.90 -27.03 -4.52
C ALA A 609 19.24 -25.81 -3.65
N TYR A 610 18.93 -24.63 -4.12
CA TYR A 610 19.26 -23.38 -3.44
C TYR A 610 18.07 -22.45 -3.33
N MET A 611 18.04 -21.65 -2.26
CA MET A 611 17.22 -20.46 -2.13
C MET A 611 18.13 -19.25 -2.35
N GLN A 612 17.91 -18.54 -3.46
CA GLN A 612 18.66 -17.34 -3.81
C GLN A 612 17.90 -16.11 -3.34
N PHE A 613 18.52 -15.35 -2.47
CA PHE A 613 17.98 -14.07 -1.99
C PHE A 613 18.38 -12.94 -2.92
N MET A 614 17.41 -12.03 -3.15
CA MET A 614 17.60 -10.82 -3.92
C MET A 614 17.40 -9.63 -2.99
N GLN A 615 18.18 -8.60 -3.21
CA GLN A 615 18.17 -7.32 -2.52
C GLN A 615 17.64 -6.24 -3.48
N GLY A 616 16.65 -5.45 -3.03
CA GLY A 616 16.08 -4.37 -3.84
C GLY A 616 17.00 -3.17 -3.87
N ASP A 617 17.72 -3.01 -4.98
CA ASP A 617 18.52 -1.83 -5.24
C ASP A 617 17.76 -0.88 -6.19
N GLN A 618 17.72 0.39 -5.85
CA GLN A 618 17.07 1.38 -6.71
C GLN A 618 17.94 1.74 -7.89
N VAL A 619 17.32 1.82 -9.05
CA VAL A 619 17.95 2.38 -10.24
C VAL A 619 17.89 3.90 -10.14
N ARG A 620 19.03 4.52 -10.24
CA ARG A 620 19.10 5.97 -10.44
C ARG A 620 18.72 6.31 -11.88
N GLY A 621 18.03 7.41 -12.04
CA GLY A 621 17.74 7.94 -13.38
C GLY A 621 18.99 8.40 -14.13
N LEU A 622 18.81 9.19 -15.14
CA LEU A 622 19.80 9.54 -16.17
C LEU A 622 21.01 10.40 -15.70
N GLY A 623 21.24 10.66 -14.47
CA GLY A 623 22.30 11.57 -14.02
C GLY A 623 23.64 10.90 -13.70
N GLY A 624 23.69 9.58 -13.61
CA GLY A 624 24.88 8.86 -13.18
C GLY A 624 25.29 9.22 -11.74
N ALA A 625 26.51 8.83 -11.34
CA ALA A 625 26.99 9.06 -9.97
C ALA A 625 27.26 10.54 -9.66
N ALA A 626 27.57 11.34 -10.67
CA ALA A 626 27.88 12.77 -10.50
C ALA A 626 26.63 13.64 -10.22
N ASP A 627 25.48 13.20 -10.76
CA ASP A 627 24.18 13.87 -10.58
C ASP A 627 23.09 12.79 -10.43
N PRO A 628 23.04 12.13 -9.30
CA PRO A 628 22.12 11.00 -9.10
C PRO A 628 20.68 11.51 -8.95
N ASN A 629 19.90 11.33 -9.99
CA ASN A 629 18.46 11.47 -9.90
C ASN A 629 17.84 10.18 -9.34
N PRO A 630 16.72 10.25 -8.63
CA PRO A 630 15.99 9.07 -8.20
C PRO A 630 15.69 8.14 -9.37
N GLY A 631 15.81 6.84 -9.15
CA GLY A 631 15.50 5.85 -10.16
C GLY A 631 14.00 5.64 -10.33
N ARG A 632 13.62 5.03 -11.45
CA ARG A 632 12.22 4.77 -11.80
C ARG A 632 11.83 3.31 -11.69
N ARG A 633 12.75 2.45 -11.28
CA ARG A 633 12.45 1.04 -11.06
C ARG A 633 13.41 0.42 -10.07
N VAL A 634 12.95 -0.62 -9.45
CA VAL A 634 13.77 -1.46 -8.57
C VAL A 634 14.49 -2.50 -9.40
N LEU A 635 15.80 -2.58 -9.20
CA LEU A 635 16.59 -3.73 -9.63
C LEU A 635 16.78 -4.67 -8.46
N ALA A 636 16.36 -5.90 -8.65
CA ALA A 636 16.70 -6.98 -7.74
C ALA A 636 18.09 -7.52 -8.09
N GLN A 637 19.00 -7.45 -7.12
CA GLN A 637 20.32 -8.07 -7.24
C GLN A 637 20.46 -9.23 -6.28
N PRO A 638 21.25 -10.26 -6.62
CA PRO A 638 21.62 -11.27 -5.65
C PRO A 638 22.16 -10.61 -4.38
N MET A 639 21.71 -11.11 -3.23
CA MET A 639 22.12 -10.56 -1.93
C MET A 639 23.65 -10.50 -1.85
N HIS A 640 24.16 -9.31 -1.63
CA HIS A 640 25.59 -8.98 -1.63
C HIS A 640 26.03 -8.24 -0.38
N ASP A 641 25.16 -8.09 0.61
CA ASP A 641 25.51 -7.48 1.89
C ASP A 641 26.61 -8.29 2.58
N ALA A 642 27.79 -7.68 2.71
CA ALA A 642 28.97 -8.37 3.23
C ALA A 642 28.80 -8.79 4.70
N ALA A 643 28.04 -8.03 5.50
CA ALA A 643 27.79 -8.37 6.89
C ALA A 643 26.88 -9.60 7.00
N ALA A 644 25.87 -9.72 6.14
CA ALA A 644 25.02 -10.91 6.12
C ALA A 644 25.78 -12.14 5.62
N LEU A 645 26.49 -12.03 4.50
CA LEU A 645 27.23 -13.13 3.90
C LEU A 645 28.36 -13.66 4.80
N GLN A 646 29.00 -12.79 5.56
CA GLN A 646 30.13 -13.17 6.47
C GLN A 646 29.70 -14.19 7.52
N PHE A 647 28.44 -14.13 8.00
CA PHE A 647 27.97 -14.95 9.12
C PHE A 647 27.25 -16.22 8.69
N MET A 648 27.20 -16.49 7.40
CA MET A 648 26.65 -17.73 6.84
C MET A 648 27.74 -18.73 6.45
N PRO A 649 27.42 -20.02 6.44
CA PRO A 649 28.31 -21.01 5.83
C PRO A 649 28.64 -20.60 4.39
N PRO A 650 29.90 -20.77 3.94
CA PRO A 650 30.26 -20.50 2.55
C PRO A 650 29.34 -21.26 1.58
N ALA A 651 28.85 -20.56 0.55
CA ALA A 651 28.05 -21.21 -0.48
C ALA A 651 28.90 -22.32 -1.18
N PRO A 652 28.27 -23.46 -1.52
CA PRO A 652 28.96 -24.51 -2.27
C PRO A 652 29.51 -23.98 -3.61
N ALA A 653 30.59 -24.57 -4.10
CA ALA A 653 31.15 -24.21 -5.40
C ALA A 653 30.11 -24.40 -6.51
N GLY A 654 29.86 -23.34 -7.31
CA GLY A 654 28.86 -23.33 -8.36
C GLY A 654 27.44 -22.92 -7.93
N ALA A 655 27.22 -22.65 -6.63
CA ALA A 655 25.95 -22.10 -6.15
C ALA A 655 25.74 -20.67 -6.68
N PRO A 656 24.49 -20.27 -6.97
CA PRO A 656 24.18 -18.90 -7.37
C PRO A 656 24.60 -17.88 -6.30
N ALA A 657 25.03 -16.70 -6.73
CA ALA A 657 25.36 -15.61 -5.83
C ALA A 657 24.17 -15.28 -4.91
N GLY A 658 24.42 -14.96 -3.63
CA GLY A 658 23.39 -14.61 -2.66
C GLY A 658 22.49 -15.77 -2.22
N SER A 659 22.85 -17.03 -2.51
CA SER A 659 22.03 -18.19 -2.20
C SER A 659 22.50 -18.95 -0.96
N VAL A 660 21.54 -19.66 -0.35
CA VAL A 660 21.77 -20.66 0.68
C VAL A 660 21.32 -22.03 0.20
N ARG A 661 21.94 -23.09 0.69
CA ARG A 661 21.54 -24.44 0.36
C ARG A 661 20.22 -24.80 1.03
N ILE A 662 19.33 -25.46 0.31
CA ILE A 662 18.15 -26.10 0.86
C ILE A 662 18.58 -27.43 1.46
N ALA A 663 18.26 -27.70 2.73
CA ALA A 663 18.60 -28.93 3.41
C ALA A 663 17.77 -30.11 2.90
N SER A 664 18.20 -31.34 3.21
CA SER A 664 17.54 -32.57 2.72
C SER A 664 16.11 -32.76 3.22
N ASP A 665 15.74 -32.10 4.32
CA ASP A 665 14.39 -32.07 4.89
C ASP A 665 13.49 -30.98 4.26
N GLY A 666 13.98 -30.24 3.27
CA GLY A 666 13.29 -29.14 2.63
C GLY A 666 13.43 -27.81 3.33
N SER A 667 14.09 -27.76 4.49
CA SER A 667 14.27 -26.50 5.21
C SER A 667 15.33 -25.60 4.59
N MET A 668 15.19 -24.29 4.79
CA MET A 668 16.23 -23.31 4.50
C MET A 668 16.37 -22.32 5.66
N ALA A 669 17.57 -21.75 5.83
CA ALA A 669 17.82 -20.65 6.75
C ALA A 669 18.91 -19.72 6.17
N ALA A 670 18.68 -18.41 6.28
CA ALA A 670 19.62 -17.40 5.80
C ALA A 670 19.70 -16.22 6.77
N ILE A 671 20.90 -15.76 7.06
CA ILE A 671 21.10 -14.44 7.67
C ILE A 671 20.99 -13.42 6.56
N VAL A 672 20.21 -12.37 6.81
CA VAL A 672 19.90 -11.33 5.81
C VAL A 672 20.09 -9.94 6.42
N PRO A 673 20.37 -8.91 5.59
CA PRO A 673 20.41 -7.54 6.07
C PRO A 673 19.03 -7.09 6.53
N ALA A 674 18.95 -6.49 7.71
CA ALA A 674 17.71 -5.93 8.23
C ALA A 674 17.39 -4.57 7.59
N GLN A 675 16.12 -4.20 7.64
CA GLN A 675 15.61 -2.93 7.11
C GLN A 675 15.96 -2.71 5.63
N ARG A 676 15.94 -3.80 4.87
CA ARG A 676 16.08 -3.82 3.41
C ARG A 676 14.93 -4.56 2.77
N ALA A 677 14.60 -4.15 1.57
CA ALA A 677 13.67 -4.89 0.72
C ALA A 677 14.37 -6.16 0.21
N LEU A 678 13.81 -7.31 0.53
CA LEU A 678 14.32 -8.62 0.15
C LEU A 678 13.21 -9.41 -0.56
N THR A 679 13.61 -10.14 -1.59
CA THR A 679 12.79 -11.17 -2.21
C THR A 679 13.67 -12.38 -2.51
N TRP A 680 13.13 -13.47 -3.03
CA TRP A 680 13.89 -14.70 -3.25
C TRP A 680 13.32 -15.56 -4.36
N GLN A 681 14.13 -16.52 -4.78
CA GLN A 681 13.74 -17.59 -5.70
C GLN A 681 14.41 -18.91 -5.33
N SER A 682 13.69 -20.01 -5.53
CA SER A 682 14.31 -21.32 -5.50
C SER A 682 14.99 -21.59 -6.84
N THR A 683 16.14 -22.25 -6.82
CA THR A 683 16.90 -22.59 -8.04
C THR A 683 17.30 -24.07 -8.04
N THR A 684 17.52 -24.59 -9.23
CA THR A 684 18.11 -25.91 -9.46
C THR A 684 19.59 -25.93 -9.03
N THR A 685 20.24 -27.09 -9.19
CA THR A 685 21.68 -27.25 -8.88
C THR A 685 22.60 -26.44 -9.78
N ASP A 686 22.16 -26.08 -10.97
CA ASP A 686 22.89 -25.24 -11.93
C ASP A 686 22.52 -23.75 -11.85
N GLY A 687 21.62 -23.39 -10.91
CA GLY A 687 21.21 -22.01 -10.69
C GLY A 687 20.02 -21.55 -11.50
N THR A 688 19.40 -22.42 -12.28
CA THR A 688 18.18 -22.07 -13.03
C THR A 688 17.04 -21.77 -12.06
N PRO A 689 16.37 -20.60 -12.16
CA PRO A 689 15.23 -20.26 -11.32
C PRO A 689 14.05 -21.21 -11.56
N VAL A 690 13.35 -21.57 -10.47
CA VAL A 690 12.18 -22.45 -10.51
C VAL A 690 10.93 -21.75 -10.02
N VAL A 691 10.94 -21.26 -8.79
CA VAL A 691 9.83 -20.51 -8.18
C VAL A 691 10.37 -19.18 -7.67
N ARG A 692 9.69 -18.10 -8.02
CA ARG A 692 10.08 -16.74 -7.69
C ARG A 692 9.03 -16.08 -6.83
N GLU A 693 9.48 -15.46 -5.73
CA GLU A 693 8.66 -14.54 -4.96
C GLU A 693 8.54 -13.21 -5.72
N ARG A 694 7.36 -12.59 -5.65
CA ARG A 694 7.11 -11.30 -6.30
C ARG A 694 7.06 -10.14 -5.30
N TYR A 695 6.79 -10.44 -4.05
CA TYR A 695 6.69 -9.45 -3.00
C TYR A 695 8.05 -9.19 -2.36
N TRP A 696 8.22 -7.96 -1.92
CA TRP A 696 9.38 -7.54 -1.16
C TRP A 696 9.04 -7.57 0.32
N ILE A 697 9.90 -8.14 1.14
CA ILE A 697 9.71 -8.24 2.59
C ILE A 697 10.90 -7.63 3.31
N THR A 698 10.63 -6.91 4.39
CA THR A 698 11.61 -6.33 5.29
C THR A 698 11.66 -7.11 6.60
N VAL A 699 12.84 -7.41 7.12
CA VAL A 699 13.02 -7.91 8.48
C VAL A 699 13.63 -6.84 9.36
N GLN A 700 13.37 -6.90 10.66
CA GLN A 700 13.94 -6.00 11.63
C GLN A 700 15.24 -6.56 12.23
N PRO A 701 16.14 -5.70 12.80
CA PRO A 701 17.33 -6.17 13.48
C PRO A 701 17.01 -7.15 14.61
N GLY A 702 17.57 -8.37 14.53
CA GLY A 702 17.31 -9.42 15.51
C GLY A 702 16.02 -10.22 15.27
N GLU A 703 15.30 -9.97 14.19
CA GLU A 703 14.12 -10.75 13.84
C GLU A 703 14.49 -12.17 13.40
N VAL A 704 13.75 -13.15 13.91
CA VAL A 704 13.75 -14.53 13.40
C VAL A 704 12.40 -14.73 12.68
N ARG A 705 12.43 -14.57 11.38
CA ARG A 705 11.25 -14.77 10.52
C ARG A 705 11.16 -16.23 10.11
N ALA A 706 10.16 -16.94 10.64
CA ALA A 706 9.97 -18.35 10.35
C ALA A 706 8.66 -18.57 9.57
N CYS A 707 8.77 -19.26 8.44
CA CYS A 707 7.67 -19.71 7.61
C CYS A 707 7.55 -21.24 7.68
N ALA A 708 6.31 -21.75 7.78
CA ALA A 708 6.11 -23.18 7.78
C ALA A 708 6.25 -23.78 6.38
N SER A 709 5.84 -23.05 5.35
CA SER A 709 5.90 -23.39 3.93
C SER A 709 6.17 -22.13 3.10
N CYS A 710 6.23 -22.25 1.78
CA CYS A 710 6.51 -21.11 0.90
C CYS A 710 5.34 -20.12 0.79
N HIS A 711 4.11 -20.53 0.99
CA HIS A 711 2.94 -19.64 0.92
C HIS A 711 1.87 -20.06 1.92
N GLY A 712 1.36 -19.08 2.61
CA GLY A 712 0.14 -19.15 3.36
C GLY A 712 0.23 -19.77 4.76
N ILE A 713 -0.75 -19.40 5.58
CA ILE A 713 -1.09 -20.09 6.83
C ILE A 713 -2.21 -21.06 6.49
N ASN A 714 -1.88 -22.35 6.32
CA ASN A 714 -2.81 -23.35 5.83
C ASN A 714 -3.21 -24.35 6.86
N HIS A 715 -4.34 -24.97 6.59
CA HIS A 715 -4.70 -26.23 7.21
C HIS A 715 -3.92 -27.39 6.58
N THR A 716 -3.70 -27.34 5.26
CA THR A 716 -2.99 -28.35 4.48
C THR A 716 -2.20 -27.72 3.35
N ASP A 717 -1.19 -28.43 2.86
CA ASP A 717 -0.49 -28.08 1.63
C ASP A 717 -1.25 -28.57 0.37
N GLN A 718 -0.72 -28.30 -0.81
CA GLN A 718 -1.34 -28.68 -2.09
C GLN A 718 -1.44 -30.21 -2.31
N ALA A 719 -0.72 -31.02 -1.53
CA ALA A 719 -0.83 -32.47 -1.51
C ALA A 719 -1.81 -32.99 -0.43
N ASN A 720 -2.52 -32.08 0.26
CA ASN A 720 -3.38 -32.36 1.42
C ASN A 720 -2.65 -32.87 2.66
N GLU A 721 -1.34 -32.64 2.74
CA GLU A 721 -0.56 -32.94 3.93
C GLU A 721 -0.64 -31.81 4.94
N ALA A 722 -0.41 -32.11 6.21
CA ALA A 722 -0.42 -31.11 7.28
C ALA A 722 0.74 -30.12 7.12
N VAL A 723 0.52 -28.90 7.63
CA VAL A 723 1.56 -27.85 7.68
C VAL A 723 2.84 -28.41 8.33
N PRO A 724 4.02 -28.23 7.71
CA PRO A 724 5.30 -28.76 8.19
C PRO A 724 5.61 -28.37 9.63
N GLN A 725 5.93 -29.36 10.44
CA GLN A 725 6.31 -29.22 11.86
C GLN A 725 7.72 -29.80 12.13
N ASN A 726 8.49 -30.10 11.10
CA ASN A 726 9.87 -30.58 11.25
C ASN A 726 10.75 -29.52 11.92
N THR A 727 11.71 -29.97 12.71
CA THR A 727 12.77 -29.11 13.23
C THR A 727 13.69 -28.73 12.07
N PRO A 728 13.81 -27.43 11.69
CA PRO A 728 14.50 -27.04 10.46
C PRO A 728 16.01 -27.40 10.54
N GLN A 729 16.47 -28.35 9.73
CA GLN A 729 17.86 -28.77 9.68
C GLN A 729 18.76 -27.60 9.25
N ALA A 730 18.32 -26.81 8.27
CA ALA A 730 19.09 -25.65 7.81
C ALA A 730 19.34 -24.61 8.90
N LEU A 731 18.35 -24.33 9.77
CA LEU A 731 18.53 -23.43 10.91
C LEU A 731 19.53 -24.02 11.94
N LYS A 732 19.41 -25.30 12.20
CA LYS A 732 20.36 -25.97 13.10
C LYS A 732 21.81 -25.89 12.58
N ASP A 733 22.00 -26.15 11.28
CA ASP A 733 23.33 -26.09 10.66
C ASP A 733 23.90 -24.67 10.66
N LEU A 734 23.05 -23.67 10.35
CA LEU A 734 23.43 -22.26 10.45
C LEU A 734 23.83 -21.86 11.88
N ALA A 735 23.02 -22.28 12.86
CA ALA A 735 23.28 -22.00 14.28
C ALA A 735 24.59 -22.67 14.80
N ILE A 736 24.89 -23.91 14.38
CA ILE A 736 26.15 -24.57 14.66
C ILE A 736 27.34 -23.79 14.07
N TYR A 737 27.20 -23.38 12.78
CA TYR A 737 28.23 -22.58 12.12
C TYR A 737 28.46 -21.25 12.84
N TRP A 738 27.42 -20.54 13.20
CA TRP A 738 27.51 -19.30 13.97
C TRP A 738 28.17 -19.52 15.34
N ARG A 739 27.74 -20.52 16.10
CA ARG A 739 28.29 -20.83 17.40
C ARG A 739 29.79 -21.11 17.30
N ASP A 740 30.21 -21.96 16.37
CA ASP A 740 31.57 -22.43 16.26
C ASP A 740 32.54 -21.34 15.78
N HIS A 741 32.08 -20.35 15.06
CA HIS A 741 32.93 -19.31 14.49
C HIS A 741 32.79 -17.93 15.17
N TYR A 742 31.64 -17.61 15.77
CA TYR A 742 31.33 -16.23 16.20
C TYR A 742 30.86 -16.12 17.65
N ASP A 743 30.23 -17.12 18.25
CA ASP A 743 29.72 -17.04 19.63
C ASP A 743 30.84 -16.84 20.67
N ALA A 744 31.97 -17.48 20.48
CA ALA A 744 33.13 -17.32 21.36
C ALA A 744 33.73 -15.90 21.29
N VAL A 745 33.74 -15.29 20.10
CA VAL A 745 34.22 -13.91 19.89
C VAL A 745 33.23 -12.92 20.52
N PHE A 746 31.94 -13.20 20.45
CA PHE A 746 30.92 -12.38 21.08
C PHE A 746 30.98 -12.39 22.60
N LYS A 747 31.21 -13.56 23.20
CA LYS A 747 31.40 -13.72 24.66
C LYS A 747 32.67 -13.07 25.17
N SER A 748 33.75 -13.10 24.41
CA SER A 748 35.04 -12.50 24.80
C SER A 748 35.11 -10.98 24.59
N GLY A 749 34.23 -10.39 23.81
CA GLY A 749 34.17 -8.94 23.56
C GLY A 749 33.36 -8.15 24.58
N PHE A 750 32.75 -8.82 25.57
CA PHE A 750 31.97 -8.21 26.65
C PHE A 750 32.66 -8.35 28.05
N GLU A 751 33.87 -8.91 28.13
CA GLU A 751 34.75 -8.79 29.28
C GLU A 751 35.70 -7.59 29.06
#